data_a64bb503a1830542c47e06ac1489d06e
#
_entry.id   a64bb503a1830542c47e06ac1489d06e
#
_cell.length_a   1.000
_cell.length_b   1.000
_cell.length_c   1.000
_cell.angle_alpha   90.00
_cell.angle_beta   90.00
_cell.angle_gamma   90.00
#
_symmetry.space_group_name_H-M   'P 1'
#
loop_
_entity.id
_entity.type
_entity.pdbx_description
1 polymer ?
#
loop_
_entity_poly.entity_id
_entity_poly.type
_entity_poly.pdbx_seq_one_letter_code
_entity_poly.pdbx_strand_id
1 'polypeptide(L)'
;MSSLRTQSTGGGVLGLSSVGSDRTGATSTAAGSHSHSHRRHHHHHRSRSAPRAPEKPPRKRHLNPGHSIASIPSQIKLSMLNSGLISFATEELGSSMSTTLPTAPTELSQFPKLCELRRKFPVLYRVEFQTATKVETHSCRHAMKPANKEKNQNQRCIPYDYNRVVLDPIEGEPDSDYVNASYVDSILKPNAYIVTQGPMENTVTEFWRMVWQEKACCIVMLTKTFDFIKVMCVQYWPASKEKDEEYGGIGVSVLKEEELANFHIRTIKLYKKNENDEITEERTLLQFHYTEWHSHTCPFGNAVLEFRRRVRAVVGSTIKNESGPMVVHCNDGGGRSGVYLAIDANMELAEEEDAFDVFGYLKKLRQSRRGLIENLEQYKFVYDTLEEFVVCGTSWFPVSELSQRLKQKSIKNPTKMNEYQREYQQICKQTPRFTIGDCAGGHRADNREKNRDVLVVPPDNFRPYLTSFQGNSYTDYINAVFVDGYTKPREYIVTEWPLRHTCGEFWSLVYDYECAAVVVLCVPPPGSTNFPSFWPEGKHSKKYGPVFTIDHISHNHYTNIKTWIFRINKKIVSLTELMAGVKAPPKTVQLFQLTCWPMGHKVPTSTNSLVELMNMVERWRQRTDYGPVAVVSPDGRSRCGVYCAANACIEQVIQHGEVDIFQAVKTVRRHRPQLVENMTEYKYCYDLVLHYVLHYLNKDMNEKK
;
A
#
# COMPACT_ATOMS: atom_id res chain seq x y z
N MET A 1 6.00 -20.11 9.95
CA MET A 1 5.04 -19.00 9.98
C MET A 1 4.43 -18.70 8.61
N SER A 2 5.17 -18.52 7.58
CA SER A 2 4.64 -17.99 6.31
C SER A 2 4.20 -19.03 5.28
N SER A 3 4.82 -20.20 5.30
CA SER A 3 4.59 -21.20 4.24
C SER A 3 3.21 -21.86 4.26
N LEU A 4 2.51 -21.74 5.36
CA LEU A 4 1.17 -22.34 5.47
C LEU A 4 0.03 -21.41 5.02
N ARG A 5 0.34 -20.14 4.82
CA ARG A 5 -0.67 -19.17 4.36
C ARG A 5 -1.11 -19.36 2.92
N THR A 6 -0.34 -20.11 2.16
CA THR A 6 -0.64 -20.36 0.74
C THR A 6 -1.58 -21.53 0.50
N GLN A 7 -1.90 -22.29 1.51
CA GLN A 7 -2.67 -23.53 1.34
C GLN A 7 -4.18 -23.42 1.63
N SER A 8 -4.67 -22.27 2.01
CA SER A 8 -6.08 -22.11 2.37
C SER A 8 -7.01 -21.97 1.16
N THR A 9 -6.59 -22.40 0.02
CA THR A 9 -7.39 -22.29 -1.20
C THR A 9 -8.36 -23.44 -1.40
N GLY A 10 -8.56 -24.23 -0.40
CA GLY A 10 -9.47 -25.35 -0.50
C GLY A 10 -10.93 -24.96 -0.46
N GLY A 11 -11.55 -24.95 -1.56
CA GLY A 11 -12.98 -25.08 -1.68
C GLY A 11 -13.78 -23.82 -1.62
N GLY A 12 -14.23 -23.45 -2.74
CA GLY A 12 -15.16 -22.41 -3.05
C GLY A 12 -16.43 -22.35 -2.22
N VAL A 13 -16.25 -22.01 -1.03
CA VAL A 13 -17.35 -21.39 -0.33
C VAL A 13 -17.20 -19.93 -0.67
N LEU A 14 -18.10 -19.48 -1.42
CA LEU A 14 -18.31 -18.07 -1.67
C LEU A 14 -18.27 -17.36 -0.32
N GLY A 15 -17.14 -16.79 -0.03
CA GLY A 15 -16.92 -16.23 1.26
C GLY A 15 -17.76 -15.01 1.50
N LEU A 16 -18.80 -15.21 2.19
CA LEU A 16 -19.50 -14.11 2.82
C LEU A 16 -18.57 -13.34 3.76
N SER A 17 -17.57 -14.02 4.25
CA SER A 17 -16.52 -13.43 5.06
C SER A 17 -15.65 -12.44 4.30
N SER A 18 -15.42 -12.68 3.03
CA SER A 18 -14.69 -11.73 2.20
C SER A 18 -15.47 -10.43 1.99
N VAL A 19 -16.79 -10.54 2.01
CA VAL A 19 -17.64 -9.36 1.90
C VAL A 19 -17.46 -8.42 3.10
N GLY A 20 -17.24 -8.98 4.26
CA GLY A 20 -16.99 -8.18 5.45
C GLY A 20 -15.67 -7.40 5.39
N SER A 21 -14.62 -8.03 4.90
CA SER A 21 -13.34 -7.35 4.75
C SER A 21 -13.38 -6.29 3.64
N ASP A 22 -14.12 -6.57 2.60
CA ASP A 22 -14.28 -5.60 1.53
C ASP A 22 -15.06 -4.36 1.99
N ARG A 23 -15.98 -4.54 2.92
CA ARG A 23 -16.68 -3.42 3.52
C ARG A 23 -15.75 -2.50 4.28
N THR A 24 -14.80 -3.07 4.99
CA THR A 24 -13.83 -2.26 5.73
C THR A 24 -12.93 -1.47 4.80
N GLY A 25 -12.52 -2.08 3.73
CA GLY A 25 -11.75 -1.39 2.71
C GLY A 25 -12.52 -0.26 2.05
N ALA A 26 -13.77 -0.53 1.75
CA ALA A 26 -14.61 0.46 1.11
C ALA A 26 -14.89 1.66 2.01
N THR A 27 -15.11 1.43 3.27
CA THR A 27 -15.41 2.52 4.19
C THR A 27 -14.23 3.45 4.39
N SER A 28 -13.06 2.89 4.53
CA SER A 28 -11.87 3.72 4.71
C SER A 28 -11.57 4.58 3.49
N THR A 29 -11.77 4.03 2.32
CA THR A 29 -11.55 4.77 1.09
C THR A 29 -12.65 5.77 0.81
N ALA A 30 -13.87 5.42 1.13
CA ALA A 30 -14.98 6.31 0.94
C ALA A 30 -14.81 7.62 1.71
N ALA A 31 -14.34 7.55 2.93
CA ALA A 31 -14.14 8.74 3.73
C ALA A 31 -13.15 9.71 3.09
N GLY A 32 -12.10 9.18 2.49
CA GLY A 32 -11.12 10.02 1.82
C GLY A 32 -11.64 10.69 0.57
N SER A 33 -12.42 9.98 -0.19
CA SER A 33 -12.92 10.51 -1.44
C SER A 33 -14.03 11.54 -1.27
N HIS A 34 -14.81 11.38 -0.24
CA HIS A 34 -15.96 12.25 -0.04
C HIS A 34 -15.60 13.65 0.38
N SER A 35 -14.52 13.79 1.08
CA SER A 35 -14.06 15.11 1.45
C SER A 35 -13.80 15.99 0.22
N HIS A 36 -13.50 15.38 -0.90
CA HIS A 36 -13.27 16.13 -2.11
C HIS A 36 -14.54 16.52 -2.85
N SER A 37 -15.55 15.69 -2.76
CA SER A 37 -16.76 15.96 -3.50
C SER A 37 -17.56 17.11 -2.96
N HIS A 38 -17.59 17.26 -1.63
CA HIS A 38 -18.37 18.33 -1.09
C HIS A 38 -17.78 19.69 -1.29
N ARG A 39 -16.47 19.77 -1.39
CA ARG A 39 -15.86 21.05 -1.65
C ARG A 39 -16.24 21.60 -3.00
N ARG A 40 -16.46 20.74 -3.95
CA ARG A 40 -16.90 21.18 -5.27
C ARG A 40 -18.31 21.69 -5.29
N HIS A 41 -19.17 21.08 -4.52
CA HIS A 41 -20.57 21.51 -4.48
C HIS A 41 -20.78 22.88 -3.89
N HIS A 42 -19.95 23.25 -2.97
CA HIS A 42 -20.07 24.57 -2.39
C HIS A 42 -19.86 25.71 -3.36
N HIS A 43 -19.18 25.44 -4.44
CA HIS A 43 -18.94 26.47 -5.42
C HIS A 43 -20.12 26.74 -6.33
N HIS A 44 -20.98 25.77 -6.52
CA HIS A 44 -22.10 25.92 -7.44
C HIS A 44 -23.24 26.76 -6.89
N HIS A 45 -23.43 26.71 -5.61
CA HIS A 45 -24.56 27.41 -5.01
C HIS A 45 -24.34 28.88 -4.85
N ARG A 46 -23.11 29.29 -4.94
CA ARG A 46 -22.81 30.70 -4.70
C ARG A 46 -22.86 31.55 -5.94
N SER A 47 -22.84 30.94 -7.07
CA SER A 47 -22.87 31.66 -8.33
C SER A 47 -24.21 32.34 -8.64
N ARG A 48 -25.23 32.02 -7.86
CA ARG A 48 -26.56 32.58 -8.08
C ARG A 48 -26.93 33.75 -7.19
N SER A 49 -26.10 34.06 -6.25
CA SER A 49 -26.40 35.13 -5.29
C SER A 49 -25.54 36.34 -5.59
N ALA A 50 -26.16 37.39 -6.00
CA ALA A 50 -25.69 38.76 -6.19
C ALA A 50 -24.60 38.99 -7.26
N PRO A 51 -24.67 40.08 -8.00
CA PRO A 51 -23.62 40.47 -8.91
C PRO A 51 -22.33 40.69 -8.13
N ARG A 52 -21.30 39.96 -8.46
CA ARG A 52 -19.98 40.15 -7.88
C ARG A 52 -19.50 41.56 -8.21
N ALA A 53 -19.03 42.25 -7.23
CA ALA A 53 -18.20 43.41 -7.42
C ALA A 53 -17.03 43.05 -8.34
N PRO A 54 -16.55 43.94 -9.18
CA PRO A 54 -15.46 43.67 -10.09
C PRO A 54 -14.28 43.11 -9.31
N GLU A 55 -13.81 41.93 -9.73
CA GLU A 55 -12.67 41.30 -9.10
C GLU A 55 -11.49 42.26 -9.09
N LYS A 56 -11.02 42.54 -7.92
CA LYS A 56 -9.77 43.27 -7.78
C LYS A 56 -8.68 42.47 -8.50
N PRO A 57 -7.78 43.10 -9.22
CA PRO A 57 -6.70 42.43 -9.89
C PRO A 57 -5.94 41.54 -8.86
N PRO A 58 -5.52 40.35 -9.24
CA PRO A 58 -4.89 39.42 -8.30
C PRO A 58 -3.74 40.11 -7.62
N ARG A 59 -3.85 40.20 -6.29
CA ARG A 59 -2.79 40.80 -5.51
C ARG A 59 -1.55 39.94 -5.65
N LYS A 60 -0.40 40.56 -5.73
CA LYS A 60 0.95 39.95 -5.71
C LYS A 60 1.21 39.05 -4.48
N ARG A 61 0.16 38.75 -3.71
CA ARG A 61 0.20 37.94 -2.49
C ARG A 61 0.28 36.43 -2.72
N HIS A 62 0.20 35.96 -3.97
CA HIS A 62 0.20 34.53 -4.26
C HIS A 62 1.58 33.89 -4.07
N LEU A 63 2.61 34.70 -4.01
CA LEU A 63 3.93 34.28 -3.59
C LEU A 63 4.19 34.85 -2.20
N ASN A 64 4.46 33.93 -1.29
CA ASN A 64 4.80 34.29 0.09
C ASN A 64 5.98 35.27 0.08
N PRO A 65 5.97 36.35 0.87
CA PRO A 65 7.09 37.28 0.91
C PRO A 65 8.45 36.66 1.22
N GLY A 66 8.45 35.49 1.90
CA GLY A 66 9.68 34.72 2.12
C GLY A 66 10.15 33.92 0.92
N HIS A 67 9.39 33.88 -0.17
CA HIS A 67 9.66 33.10 -1.36
C HIS A 67 9.58 33.98 -2.60
N SER A 68 10.48 34.94 -2.68
CA SER A 68 10.52 35.83 -3.83
C SER A 68 10.85 35.06 -5.11
N ILE A 69 10.33 35.53 -6.24
CA ILE A 69 10.61 34.94 -7.56
C ILE A 69 12.13 34.94 -7.85
N ALA A 70 12.87 35.89 -7.30
CA ALA A 70 14.31 35.96 -7.45
C ALA A 70 15.05 34.74 -6.86
N SER A 71 14.45 34.02 -5.89
CA SER A 71 15.03 32.82 -5.31
C SER A 71 14.84 31.55 -6.17
N ILE A 72 13.99 31.61 -7.20
CA ILE A 72 13.75 30.49 -8.10
C ILE A 72 14.87 30.40 -9.12
N PRO A 73 15.44 29.21 -9.40
CA PRO A 73 16.44 29.05 -10.44
C PRO A 73 15.97 29.55 -11.81
N SER A 74 16.84 30.21 -12.55
CA SER A 74 16.49 30.82 -13.83
C SER A 74 15.98 29.83 -14.87
N GLN A 75 16.47 28.60 -14.87
CA GLN A 75 15.98 27.51 -15.71
C GLN A 75 14.49 27.28 -15.57
N ILE A 76 14.01 27.33 -14.34
CA ILE A 76 12.60 27.09 -14.03
C ILE A 76 11.78 28.34 -14.27
N LYS A 77 12.34 29.53 -14.02
CA LYS A 77 11.67 30.81 -14.24
C LYS A 77 11.20 30.98 -15.68
N LEU A 78 12.05 30.70 -16.63
CA LEU A 78 11.69 30.83 -18.06
C LEU A 78 10.60 29.84 -18.44
N SER A 79 10.62 28.66 -17.88
CA SER A 79 9.55 27.66 -18.09
C SER A 79 8.21 28.12 -17.57
N MET A 80 8.20 28.76 -16.42
CA MET A 80 7.00 29.35 -15.84
C MET A 80 6.41 30.43 -16.75
N LEU A 81 7.27 31.28 -17.32
CA LEU A 81 6.88 32.31 -18.26
C LEU A 81 6.32 31.73 -19.55
N ASN A 82 7.01 30.75 -20.12
CA ASN A 82 6.63 30.12 -21.37
C ASN A 82 5.29 29.36 -21.27
N SER A 83 4.95 28.90 -20.09
CA SER A 83 3.67 28.20 -19.88
C SER A 83 2.47 29.15 -19.75
N GLY A 84 2.72 30.44 -19.56
CA GLY A 84 1.66 31.42 -19.29
C GLY A 84 0.93 31.25 -17.97
N LEU A 85 1.43 30.40 -17.07
CA LEU A 85 0.79 30.12 -15.79
C LEU A 85 1.01 31.21 -14.75
N ILE A 86 2.08 32.00 -14.90
CA ILE A 86 2.44 33.05 -13.97
C ILE A 86 2.72 34.34 -14.74
N SER A 87 1.69 34.88 -15.39
CA SER A 87 1.82 36.10 -16.20
C SER A 87 2.27 37.32 -15.36
N PHE A 88 1.80 37.41 -14.11
CA PHE A 88 2.20 38.49 -13.21
C PHE A 88 3.67 38.42 -12.78
N ALA A 89 4.28 37.26 -12.84
CA ALA A 89 5.70 37.08 -12.50
C ALA A 89 6.64 37.64 -13.56
N THR A 90 6.13 37.85 -14.78
CA THR A 90 6.92 38.35 -15.92
C THR A 90 7.52 39.73 -15.65
N GLU A 91 6.75 40.59 -14.99
CA GLU A 91 7.20 41.95 -14.69
C GLU A 91 8.35 41.98 -13.67
N GLU A 92 8.40 41.01 -12.76
CA GLU A 92 9.43 40.94 -11.72
C GLU A 92 10.71 40.23 -12.17
N LEU A 93 10.62 39.41 -13.20
CA LEU A 93 11.73 38.57 -13.64
C LEU A 93 12.74 39.29 -14.53
N GLY A 94 12.36 40.38 -15.14
CA GLY A 94 13.25 41.16 -16.03
C GLY A 94 13.67 40.42 -17.30
N SER A 95 14.52 41.04 -18.09
CA SER A 95 14.90 40.57 -19.43
C SER A 95 16.05 39.55 -19.47
N SER A 96 16.68 39.22 -18.35
CA SER A 96 17.89 38.41 -18.33
C SER A 96 17.67 36.90 -18.17
N MET A 97 16.58 36.40 -18.68
CA MET A 97 16.24 34.98 -18.59
C MET A 97 16.79 34.20 -19.78
N SER A 98 17.69 33.28 -19.55
CA SER A 98 18.35 32.54 -20.62
C SER A 98 18.05 31.05 -20.66
N THR A 99 17.32 30.51 -19.69
CA THR A 99 17.19 29.08 -19.53
C THR A 99 15.77 28.59 -19.48
N THR A 100 15.59 27.36 -19.93
CA THR A 100 14.31 26.66 -20.02
C THR A 100 14.17 25.63 -18.90
N LEU A 101 13.18 24.75 -19.02
CA LEU A 101 13.02 23.57 -18.19
C LEU A 101 14.29 22.73 -18.14
N PRO A 102 14.50 21.90 -17.10
CA PRO A 102 15.63 21.00 -17.02
C PRO A 102 15.75 20.13 -18.27
N THR A 103 16.85 20.25 -18.99
CA THR A 103 17.10 19.50 -20.24
C THR A 103 18.03 18.31 -20.04
N ALA A 104 18.61 18.20 -18.86
CA ALA A 104 19.55 17.15 -18.51
C ALA A 104 19.10 16.42 -17.26
N PRO A 105 19.50 15.15 -17.09
CA PRO A 105 19.27 14.41 -15.85
C PRO A 105 19.83 15.15 -14.63
N THR A 106 19.17 14.98 -13.49
CA THR A 106 19.58 15.54 -12.20
C THR A 106 20.35 14.50 -11.40
N GLU A 107 21.53 14.84 -10.92
CA GLU A 107 22.30 13.95 -10.06
C GLU A 107 21.54 13.61 -8.77
N LEU A 108 21.71 12.37 -8.28
CA LEU A 108 21.00 11.91 -7.08
C LEU A 108 21.26 12.80 -5.87
N SER A 109 22.51 13.29 -5.71
CA SER A 109 22.86 14.18 -4.61
C SER A 109 22.12 15.52 -4.62
N GLN A 110 21.68 15.97 -5.77
CA GLN A 110 20.94 17.23 -5.97
C GLN A 110 19.43 17.05 -5.99
N PHE A 111 18.96 15.83 -6.15
CA PHE A 111 17.53 15.53 -6.32
C PHE A 111 16.67 15.94 -5.11
N PRO A 112 17.09 15.69 -3.84
CA PRO A 112 16.30 16.15 -2.69
C PRO A 112 16.13 17.66 -2.63
N LYS A 113 17.15 18.43 -3.02
CA LYS A 113 17.07 19.90 -3.10
C LYS A 113 16.09 20.35 -4.17
N LEU A 114 16.06 19.65 -5.29
CA LEU A 114 15.10 19.89 -6.37
C LEU A 114 13.66 19.66 -5.89
N CYS A 115 13.44 18.58 -5.16
CA CYS A 115 12.12 18.26 -4.59
C CYS A 115 11.71 19.28 -3.51
N GLU A 116 12.63 19.73 -2.68
CA GLU A 116 12.39 20.76 -1.68
C GLU A 116 11.97 22.08 -2.32
N LEU A 117 12.64 22.49 -3.40
CA LEU A 117 12.27 23.68 -4.16
C LEU A 117 10.85 23.58 -4.68
N ARG A 118 10.44 22.41 -5.18
CA ARG A 118 9.09 22.19 -5.69
C ARG A 118 8.03 22.19 -4.59
N ARG A 119 8.36 21.75 -3.40
CA ARG A 119 7.45 21.85 -2.24
C ARG A 119 7.24 23.32 -1.83
N LYS A 120 8.28 24.14 -1.92
CA LYS A 120 8.17 25.58 -1.66
C LYS A 120 7.37 26.30 -2.75
N PHE A 121 7.50 25.85 -3.99
CA PHE A 121 6.85 26.46 -5.16
C PHE A 121 6.09 25.38 -5.95
N PRO A 122 4.92 24.93 -5.47
CA PRO A 122 4.18 23.84 -6.13
C PRO A 122 3.80 24.11 -7.58
N VAL A 123 3.78 25.37 -8.01
CA VAL A 123 3.54 25.75 -9.39
C VAL A 123 4.59 25.16 -10.36
N LEU A 124 5.78 24.86 -9.87
CA LEU A 124 6.83 24.26 -10.68
C LEU A 124 6.44 22.86 -11.19
N TYR A 125 5.79 22.06 -10.37
CA TYR A 125 5.24 20.77 -10.80
C TYR A 125 4.23 20.96 -11.95
N ARG A 126 3.35 21.94 -11.79
CA ARG A 126 2.32 22.22 -12.80
C ARG A 126 2.92 22.65 -14.12
N VAL A 127 3.93 23.52 -14.09
CA VAL A 127 4.64 24.00 -15.29
C VAL A 127 5.31 22.82 -16.00
N GLU A 128 6.05 21.99 -15.27
CA GLU A 128 6.70 20.81 -15.84
C GLU A 128 5.68 19.85 -16.46
N PHE A 129 4.65 19.52 -15.71
CA PHE A 129 3.63 18.56 -16.15
C PHE A 129 2.91 19.07 -17.40
N GLN A 130 2.50 20.32 -17.41
CA GLN A 130 1.84 20.90 -18.57
C GLN A 130 2.76 20.98 -19.79
N THR A 131 4.01 21.36 -19.59
CA THR A 131 4.98 21.43 -20.69
C THR A 131 5.29 20.04 -21.25
N ALA A 132 5.54 19.07 -20.36
CA ALA A 132 5.87 17.71 -20.77
C ALA A 132 4.70 16.98 -21.44
N THR A 133 3.45 17.34 -21.11
CA THR A 133 2.27 16.71 -21.69
C THR A 133 1.75 17.40 -22.96
N LYS A 134 2.30 18.57 -23.31
CA LYS A 134 2.06 19.23 -24.59
C LYS A 134 2.99 18.67 -25.67
N VAL A 135 2.77 17.42 -26.04
CA VAL A 135 3.56 16.76 -27.08
C VAL A 135 2.70 16.56 -28.33
N GLU A 136 3.35 16.42 -29.48
CA GLU A 136 2.67 16.08 -30.71
C GLU A 136 2.00 14.71 -30.57
N THR A 137 0.75 14.64 -31.00
CA THR A 137 0.01 13.40 -31.07
C THR A 137 0.27 12.70 -32.39
N HIS A 138 0.42 11.39 -32.31
CA HIS A 138 0.54 10.55 -33.50
C HIS A 138 -0.82 9.96 -33.90
N SER A 139 -0.87 9.39 -35.08
CA SER A 139 -2.08 8.77 -35.60
C SER A 139 -2.44 7.50 -34.83
N CYS A 140 -3.74 7.29 -34.63
CA CYS A 140 -4.31 6.10 -33.99
C CYS A 140 -5.36 5.43 -34.89
N ARG A 141 -5.14 5.37 -36.19
CA ARG A 141 -6.12 4.85 -37.16
C ARG A 141 -6.54 3.42 -36.89
N HIS A 142 -5.61 2.55 -36.55
CA HIS A 142 -5.91 1.15 -36.28
C HIS A 142 -6.77 0.98 -35.02
N ALA A 143 -6.44 1.69 -33.94
CA ALA A 143 -7.22 1.66 -32.71
C ALA A 143 -8.64 2.21 -32.90
N MET A 144 -8.81 3.17 -33.83
CA MET A 144 -10.08 3.84 -34.08
C MET A 144 -10.95 3.17 -35.14
N LYS A 145 -10.47 2.10 -35.77
CA LYS A 145 -11.32 1.34 -36.70
C LYS A 145 -12.59 0.86 -36.01
N PRO A 146 -13.75 0.84 -36.67
CA PRO A 146 -15.00 0.35 -36.09
C PRO A 146 -14.86 -1.08 -35.50
N ALA A 147 -14.14 -1.96 -36.16
CA ALA A 147 -13.91 -3.33 -35.70
C ALA A 147 -13.06 -3.40 -34.43
N ASN A 148 -12.22 -2.41 -34.16
CA ASN A 148 -11.31 -2.38 -33.01
C ASN A 148 -11.85 -1.55 -31.85
N LYS A 149 -12.85 -0.73 -32.09
CA LYS A 149 -13.36 0.22 -31.10
C LYS A 149 -13.82 -0.44 -29.81
N GLU A 150 -14.51 -1.57 -29.90
CA GLU A 150 -14.98 -2.34 -28.73
C GLU A 150 -13.87 -3.09 -28.01
N LYS A 151 -12.70 -3.20 -28.63
CA LYS A 151 -11.50 -3.80 -27.99
C LYS A 151 -10.77 -2.82 -27.07
N ASN A 152 -11.18 -1.56 -27.03
CA ASN A 152 -10.58 -0.53 -26.19
C ASN A 152 -11.44 -0.28 -24.95
N GLN A 153 -10.85 -0.41 -23.78
CA GLN A 153 -11.53 -0.13 -22.52
C GLN A 153 -11.85 1.36 -22.35
N ASN A 154 -10.91 2.21 -22.75
CA ASN A 154 -11.02 3.66 -22.69
C ASN A 154 -10.57 4.25 -24.04
N GLN A 155 -11.46 4.91 -24.73
CA GLN A 155 -11.16 5.50 -26.03
C GLN A 155 -10.14 6.66 -25.99
N ARG A 156 -9.86 7.19 -24.82
CA ARG A 156 -8.84 8.22 -24.62
C ARG A 156 -7.45 7.62 -24.43
N CYS A 157 -7.34 6.34 -24.11
CA CYS A 157 -6.09 5.66 -23.85
C CYS A 157 -5.91 4.50 -24.85
N ILE A 158 -5.51 4.88 -26.06
CA ILE A 158 -5.37 3.97 -27.20
C ILE A 158 -3.96 4.06 -27.77
N PRO A 159 -3.45 2.99 -28.41
CA PRO A 159 -2.10 3.00 -28.95
C PRO A 159 -1.98 3.82 -30.23
N TYR A 160 -0.84 4.44 -30.43
CA TYR A 160 -0.46 5.03 -31.71
C TYR A 160 -0.13 3.97 -32.73
N ASP A 161 -0.35 4.26 -34.00
CA ASP A 161 -0.08 3.31 -35.10
C ASP A 161 1.40 2.96 -35.20
N TYR A 162 2.30 3.90 -34.94
CA TYR A 162 3.73 3.72 -35.18
C TYR A 162 4.40 2.75 -34.22
N ASN A 163 3.87 2.62 -32.98
CA ASN A 163 4.48 1.76 -31.95
C ASN A 163 3.48 0.80 -31.29
N ARG A 164 2.32 0.60 -31.90
CA ARG A 164 1.40 -0.40 -31.39
C ARG A 164 1.97 -1.80 -31.52
N VAL A 165 1.61 -2.68 -30.62
CA VAL A 165 1.91 -4.11 -30.78
C VAL A 165 1.00 -4.69 -31.85
N VAL A 166 1.59 -5.26 -32.89
CA VAL A 166 0.86 -5.88 -33.98
C VAL A 166 0.90 -7.39 -33.77
N LEU A 167 -0.26 -7.99 -33.55
CA LEU A 167 -0.35 -9.46 -33.40
C LEU A 167 -0.26 -10.12 -34.78
N ASP A 168 0.29 -11.35 -34.79
CA ASP A 168 0.25 -12.17 -35.98
C ASP A 168 -1.20 -12.45 -36.37
N PRO A 169 -1.64 -12.06 -37.57
CA PRO A 169 -3.04 -12.19 -37.96
C PRO A 169 -3.49 -13.66 -37.98
N ILE A 170 -4.74 -13.86 -37.58
CA ILE A 170 -5.40 -15.15 -37.68
C ILE A 170 -6.06 -15.24 -39.06
N GLU A 171 -5.76 -16.31 -39.79
CA GLU A 171 -6.32 -16.52 -41.12
C GLU A 171 -7.86 -16.56 -41.07
N GLY A 172 -8.49 -15.80 -41.93
CA GLY A 172 -9.95 -15.69 -41.99
C GLY A 172 -10.59 -14.76 -40.95
N GLU A 173 -9.82 -14.16 -40.08
CA GLU A 173 -10.32 -13.19 -39.09
C GLU A 173 -9.74 -11.81 -39.38
N PRO A 174 -10.52 -10.87 -39.98
CA PRO A 174 -10.07 -9.51 -40.23
C PRO A 174 -9.85 -8.75 -38.93
N ASP A 175 -8.86 -7.88 -38.92
CA ASP A 175 -8.49 -7.06 -37.74
C ASP A 175 -8.08 -7.87 -36.50
N SER A 176 -7.67 -9.12 -36.69
CA SER A 176 -7.15 -9.98 -35.60
C SER A 176 -5.75 -9.60 -35.15
N ASP A 177 -5.10 -8.66 -35.83
CA ASP A 177 -3.78 -8.14 -35.48
C ASP A 177 -3.80 -7.05 -34.38
N TYR A 178 -4.96 -6.63 -33.94
CA TYR A 178 -5.11 -5.52 -33.02
C TYR A 178 -5.21 -5.95 -31.56
N VAL A 179 -4.41 -5.31 -30.73
CA VAL A 179 -4.50 -5.29 -29.27
C VAL A 179 -4.19 -3.88 -28.79
N ASN A 180 -4.89 -3.40 -27.76
CA ASN A 180 -4.60 -2.10 -27.18
C ASN A 180 -3.32 -2.18 -26.33
N ALA A 181 -2.18 -2.08 -27.00
CA ALA A 181 -0.86 -2.18 -26.41
C ALA A 181 0.16 -1.38 -27.22
N SER A 182 1.13 -0.81 -26.53
CA SER A 182 2.18 0.02 -27.11
C SER A 182 3.55 -0.42 -26.64
N TYR A 183 4.55 -0.46 -27.53
CA TYR A 183 5.95 -0.54 -27.12
C TYR A 183 6.38 0.79 -26.53
N VAL A 184 7.06 0.75 -25.41
CA VAL A 184 7.56 1.93 -24.71
C VAL A 184 9.01 1.70 -24.31
N ASP A 185 9.86 2.68 -24.63
CA ASP A 185 11.27 2.64 -24.23
C ASP A 185 11.41 2.99 -22.74
N SER A 186 12.40 2.39 -22.09
CA SER A 186 12.93 2.96 -20.85
C SER A 186 13.85 4.14 -21.20
N ILE A 187 14.51 4.71 -20.22
CA ILE A 187 15.49 5.78 -20.49
C ILE A 187 16.70 5.21 -21.21
N LEU A 188 17.15 4.00 -20.82
CA LEU A 188 18.36 3.37 -21.29
C LEU A 188 18.15 2.33 -22.41
N LYS A 189 16.97 1.76 -22.52
CA LYS A 189 16.71 0.64 -23.44
C LYS A 189 15.51 0.91 -24.33
N PRO A 190 15.63 0.64 -25.65
CA PRO A 190 14.48 0.68 -26.53
C PRO A 190 13.57 -0.52 -26.27
N ASN A 191 12.28 -0.33 -26.41
CA ASN A 191 11.25 -1.36 -26.26
C ASN A 191 11.38 -2.19 -24.98
N ALA A 192 11.76 -1.53 -23.86
CA ALA A 192 11.90 -2.20 -22.56
C ALA A 192 10.57 -2.67 -22.00
N TYR A 193 9.47 -2.01 -22.38
CA TYR A 193 8.13 -2.27 -21.89
C TYR A 193 7.13 -2.42 -23.03
N ILE A 194 6.10 -3.22 -22.77
CA ILE A 194 4.81 -3.14 -23.45
C ILE A 194 3.81 -2.62 -22.44
N VAL A 195 3.17 -1.50 -22.73
CA VAL A 195 2.08 -0.97 -21.92
C VAL A 195 0.77 -1.32 -22.59
N THR A 196 -0.10 -1.99 -21.86
CA THR A 196 -1.39 -2.45 -22.37
C THR A 196 -2.51 -2.14 -21.39
N GLN A 197 -3.74 -2.13 -21.86
CA GLN A 197 -4.90 -2.07 -20.99
C GLN A 197 -5.10 -3.36 -20.19
N GLY A 198 -5.83 -3.30 -19.11
CA GLY A 198 -6.31 -4.49 -18.42
C GLY A 198 -7.22 -5.28 -19.35
N PRO A 199 -7.01 -6.60 -19.52
CA PRO A 199 -7.87 -7.42 -20.38
C PRO A 199 -9.35 -7.33 -20.01
N MET A 200 -10.20 -7.28 -21.02
CA MET A 200 -11.64 -7.44 -20.93
C MET A 200 -12.05 -8.83 -21.39
N GLU A 201 -13.28 -9.22 -21.16
CA GLU A 201 -13.78 -10.55 -21.59
C GLU A 201 -13.57 -10.79 -23.08
N ASN A 202 -13.73 -9.76 -23.91
CA ASN A 202 -13.55 -9.85 -25.37
C ASN A 202 -12.11 -9.65 -25.84
N THR A 203 -11.16 -9.39 -24.94
CA THR A 203 -9.75 -9.13 -25.32
C THR A 203 -8.74 -10.00 -24.58
N VAL A 204 -9.17 -10.87 -23.70
CA VAL A 204 -8.27 -11.71 -22.90
C VAL A 204 -7.44 -12.66 -23.79
N THR A 205 -8.01 -13.15 -24.85
CA THR A 205 -7.31 -14.01 -25.82
C THR A 205 -6.18 -13.26 -26.51
N GLU A 206 -6.44 -12.03 -26.97
CA GLU A 206 -5.42 -11.18 -27.60
C GLU A 206 -4.29 -10.83 -26.63
N PHE A 207 -4.63 -10.62 -25.36
CA PHE A 207 -3.63 -10.40 -24.32
C PHE A 207 -2.64 -11.57 -24.23
N TRP A 208 -3.12 -12.80 -24.14
CA TRP A 208 -2.24 -13.96 -24.06
C TRP A 208 -1.52 -14.24 -25.37
N ARG A 209 -2.13 -13.99 -26.50
CA ARG A 209 -1.45 -14.05 -27.81
C ARG A 209 -0.27 -13.09 -27.86
N MET A 210 -0.45 -11.87 -27.34
CA MET A 210 0.62 -10.88 -27.25
C MET A 210 1.74 -11.34 -26.33
N VAL A 211 1.42 -11.79 -25.13
CA VAL A 211 2.41 -12.27 -24.16
C VAL A 211 3.24 -13.41 -24.74
N TRP A 212 2.59 -14.33 -25.47
CA TRP A 212 3.25 -15.43 -26.13
C TRP A 212 4.13 -14.96 -27.29
N GLN A 213 3.59 -14.21 -28.21
CA GLN A 213 4.28 -13.71 -29.40
C GLN A 213 5.51 -12.88 -29.04
N GLU A 214 5.36 -11.98 -28.09
CA GLU A 214 6.42 -11.05 -27.69
C GLU A 214 7.42 -11.65 -26.70
N LYS A 215 7.23 -12.87 -26.28
CA LYS A 215 8.09 -13.56 -25.30
C LYS A 215 8.30 -12.74 -24.04
N ALA A 216 7.22 -12.16 -23.52
CA ALA A 216 7.28 -11.31 -22.35
C ALA A 216 8.03 -11.96 -21.19
N CYS A 217 8.93 -11.23 -20.55
CA CYS A 217 9.72 -11.74 -19.44
C CYS A 217 8.91 -11.83 -18.14
N CYS A 218 7.95 -10.94 -17.95
CA CYS A 218 7.03 -10.92 -16.81
C CYS A 218 5.84 -10.02 -17.12
N ILE A 219 4.84 -10.09 -16.25
CA ILE A 219 3.67 -9.21 -16.27
C ILE A 219 3.65 -8.41 -14.97
N VAL A 220 3.47 -7.10 -15.08
CA VAL A 220 3.25 -6.20 -13.96
C VAL A 220 1.82 -5.68 -14.04
N MET A 221 1.00 -6.07 -13.10
CA MET A 221 -0.40 -5.69 -12.98
C MET A 221 -0.57 -4.69 -11.84
N LEU A 222 -1.08 -3.51 -12.14
CA LEU A 222 -1.17 -2.38 -11.22
C LEU A 222 -2.61 -2.01 -10.84
N THR A 223 -3.53 -2.94 -10.97
CA THR A 223 -4.94 -2.73 -10.65
C THR A 223 -5.52 -3.96 -9.95
N LYS A 224 -6.58 -3.74 -9.19
CA LYS A 224 -7.47 -4.83 -8.79
C LYS A 224 -8.33 -5.24 -10.00
N THR A 225 -8.88 -6.44 -9.97
CA THR A 225 -9.86 -6.87 -10.97
C THR A 225 -11.16 -6.09 -10.84
N PHE A 226 -11.54 -5.77 -9.60
CA PHE A 226 -12.73 -5.00 -9.28
C PHE A 226 -12.37 -3.89 -8.28
N ASP A 227 -12.77 -2.66 -8.57
CA ASP A 227 -12.54 -1.51 -7.70
C ASP A 227 -13.83 -0.70 -7.56
N PHE A 228 -14.30 -0.53 -6.32
CA PHE A 228 -15.61 0.05 -5.99
C PHE A 228 -16.77 -0.74 -6.64
N ILE A 229 -17.36 -0.23 -7.68
CA ILE A 229 -18.49 -0.85 -8.40
C ILE A 229 -18.15 -1.18 -9.85
N LYS A 230 -16.89 -1.07 -10.23
CA LYS A 230 -16.46 -1.21 -11.61
C LYS A 230 -15.43 -2.34 -11.77
N VAL A 231 -15.63 -3.14 -12.82
CA VAL A 231 -14.62 -4.09 -13.27
C VAL A 231 -13.51 -3.32 -13.97
N MET A 232 -12.30 -3.38 -13.41
CA MET A 232 -11.10 -2.73 -13.96
C MET A 232 -10.38 -3.61 -14.95
N CYS A 233 -10.39 -4.90 -14.70
CA CYS A 233 -9.69 -5.90 -15.47
C CYS A 233 -10.32 -7.26 -15.17
N VAL A 234 -10.56 -8.08 -16.17
CA VAL A 234 -10.99 -9.45 -15.90
C VAL A 234 -9.83 -10.24 -15.31
N GLN A 235 -10.16 -11.23 -14.50
CA GLN A 235 -9.16 -12.17 -14.05
C GLN A 235 -8.74 -13.05 -15.24
N TYR A 236 -7.56 -12.82 -15.75
CA TYR A 236 -7.05 -13.49 -16.97
C TYR A 236 -6.16 -14.69 -16.66
N TRP A 237 -6.09 -15.11 -15.41
CA TRP A 237 -5.38 -16.31 -14.94
C TRP A 237 -6.36 -17.22 -14.21
N PRO A 238 -6.08 -18.55 -14.13
CA PRO A 238 -6.95 -19.48 -13.44
C PRO A 238 -7.14 -19.13 -11.96
N ALA A 239 -8.35 -19.24 -11.46
CA ALA A 239 -8.68 -19.00 -10.05
C ALA A 239 -8.12 -20.08 -9.12
N SER A 240 -7.86 -21.28 -9.65
CA SER A 240 -7.37 -22.45 -8.91
C SER A 240 -6.13 -23.03 -9.56
N LYS A 241 -5.18 -23.46 -8.74
CA LYS A 241 -3.99 -24.18 -9.22
C LYS A 241 -4.31 -25.55 -9.82
N GLU A 242 -5.47 -26.08 -9.53
CA GLU A 242 -5.89 -27.43 -9.93
C GLU A 242 -6.54 -27.46 -11.32
N LYS A 243 -6.97 -26.30 -11.81
CA LYS A 243 -7.68 -26.20 -13.09
C LYS A 243 -7.03 -25.16 -13.98
N ASP A 244 -6.58 -25.62 -15.14
CA ASP A 244 -6.04 -24.74 -16.17
C ASP A 244 -7.16 -24.09 -16.98
N GLU A 245 -6.84 -22.96 -17.60
CA GLU A 245 -7.72 -22.29 -18.56
C GLU A 245 -7.00 -22.18 -19.90
N GLU A 246 -7.77 -22.12 -20.98
CA GLU A 246 -7.23 -22.00 -22.33
C GLU A 246 -7.80 -20.77 -23.02
N TYR A 247 -6.91 -20.02 -23.68
CA TYR A 247 -7.25 -18.80 -24.40
C TYR A 247 -6.59 -18.85 -25.79
N GLY A 248 -7.39 -19.03 -26.83
CA GLY A 248 -6.88 -19.00 -28.20
C GLY A 248 -5.75 -20.00 -28.50
N GLY A 249 -5.87 -21.21 -27.98
CA GLY A 249 -4.84 -22.24 -28.14
C GLY A 249 -3.68 -22.18 -27.16
N ILE A 250 -3.69 -21.22 -26.24
CA ILE A 250 -2.67 -21.07 -25.19
C ILE A 250 -3.26 -21.53 -23.86
N GLY A 251 -2.66 -22.57 -23.28
CA GLY A 251 -3.00 -23.03 -21.94
C GLY A 251 -2.31 -22.17 -20.88
N VAL A 252 -3.05 -21.81 -19.84
CA VAL A 252 -2.58 -21.00 -18.70
C VAL A 252 -2.78 -21.79 -17.42
N SER A 253 -1.71 -21.94 -16.66
CA SER A 253 -1.69 -22.67 -15.41
C SER A 253 -0.99 -21.84 -14.33
N VAL A 254 -1.55 -21.77 -13.13
CA VAL A 254 -0.91 -21.13 -11.97
C VAL A 254 -0.19 -22.20 -11.16
N LEU A 255 1.13 -22.14 -11.12
CA LEU A 255 1.96 -23.11 -10.39
C LEU A 255 2.16 -22.75 -8.93
N LYS A 256 2.33 -21.46 -8.65
CA LYS A 256 2.61 -20.95 -7.31
C LYS A 256 2.01 -19.55 -7.16
N GLU A 257 1.52 -19.25 -5.96
CA GLU A 257 1.05 -17.92 -5.59
C GLU A 257 1.68 -17.53 -4.26
N GLU A 258 2.32 -16.39 -4.22
CA GLU A 258 2.90 -15.79 -3.02
C GLU A 258 2.18 -14.48 -2.71
N GLU A 259 1.62 -14.37 -1.51
CA GLU A 259 0.91 -13.18 -1.05
C GLU A 259 1.77 -12.34 -0.13
N LEU A 260 1.88 -11.05 -0.43
CA LEU A 260 2.49 -10.03 0.42
C LEU A 260 1.46 -8.92 0.70
N ALA A 261 1.78 -8.03 1.62
CA ALA A 261 0.82 -7.01 2.06
C ALA A 261 0.30 -6.13 0.93
N ASN A 262 1.16 -5.73 0.00
CA ASN A 262 0.80 -4.80 -1.07
C ASN A 262 0.69 -5.45 -2.45
N PHE A 263 1.17 -6.68 -2.61
CA PHE A 263 1.19 -7.33 -3.91
C PHE A 263 1.28 -8.85 -3.80
N HIS A 264 0.88 -9.51 -4.88
CA HIS A 264 1.00 -10.97 -5.04
C HIS A 264 1.97 -11.28 -6.17
N ILE A 265 2.67 -12.39 -6.04
CA ILE A 265 3.55 -12.91 -7.09
C ILE A 265 3.01 -14.28 -7.51
N ARG A 266 2.61 -14.40 -8.78
CA ARG A 266 2.13 -15.68 -9.34
C ARG A 266 3.11 -16.22 -10.33
N THR A 267 3.45 -17.48 -10.19
CA THR A 267 4.21 -18.23 -11.19
C THR A 267 3.23 -18.87 -12.15
N ILE A 268 3.28 -18.47 -13.41
CA ILE A 268 2.34 -18.90 -14.45
C ILE A 268 3.08 -19.72 -15.48
N LYS A 269 2.53 -20.87 -15.83
CA LYS A 269 2.97 -21.69 -16.95
C LYS A 269 2.06 -21.45 -18.14
N LEU A 270 2.65 -21.12 -19.27
CA LEU A 270 1.98 -21.04 -20.58
C LEU A 270 2.43 -22.21 -21.44
N TYR A 271 1.48 -22.80 -22.14
CA TYR A 271 1.79 -23.94 -23.03
C TYR A 271 0.87 -23.96 -24.24
N LYS A 272 1.38 -24.58 -25.30
CA LYS A 272 0.60 -24.94 -26.50
C LYS A 272 0.57 -26.42 -26.67
N LYS A 273 -0.54 -26.95 -27.18
CA LYS A 273 -0.73 -28.39 -27.48
C LYS A 273 -0.85 -28.60 -28.98
N ASN A 274 -0.45 -29.79 -29.42
CA ASN A 274 -0.68 -30.27 -30.78
C ASN A 274 -2.09 -30.88 -30.93
N GLU A 275 -2.40 -31.39 -32.10
CA GLU A 275 -3.67 -32.07 -32.41
C GLU A 275 -3.94 -33.31 -31.56
N ASN A 276 -2.87 -33.93 -31.02
CA ASN A 276 -2.93 -35.11 -30.17
C ASN A 276 -3.04 -34.79 -28.69
N ASP A 277 -3.31 -33.52 -28.35
CA ASP A 277 -3.40 -33.02 -26.97
C ASP A 277 -2.08 -33.14 -26.18
N GLU A 278 -0.95 -33.18 -26.85
CA GLU A 278 0.38 -33.20 -26.26
C GLU A 278 0.96 -31.79 -26.21
N ILE A 279 1.60 -31.45 -25.09
CA ILE A 279 2.27 -30.15 -24.94
C ILE A 279 3.51 -30.12 -25.84
N THR A 280 3.53 -29.21 -26.80
CA THR A 280 4.64 -29.03 -27.75
C THR A 280 5.61 -27.93 -27.31
N GLU A 281 5.15 -26.92 -26.60
CA GLU A 281 5.96 -25.81 -26.12
C GLU A 281 5.38 -25.29 -24.81
N GLU A 282 6.25 -25.05 -23.83
CA GLU A 282 5.85 -24.45 -22.56
C GLU A 282 6.84 -23.40 -22.13
N ARG A 283 6.33 -22.41 -21.39
CA ARG A 283 7.10 -21.31 -20.80
C ARG A 283 6.60 -21.04 -19.42
N THR A 284 7.50 -20.55 -18.56
CA THR A 284 7.15 -20.06 -17.23
C THR A 284 7.44 -18.58 -17.18
N LEU A 285 6.48 -17.80 -16.69
CA LEU A 285 6.66 -16.37 -16.42
C LEU A 285 6.04 -16.01 -15.09
N LEU A 286 6.42 -14.86 -14.57
CA LEU A 286 5.91 -14.34 -13.31
C LEU A 286 4.96 -13.18 -13.57
N GLN A 287 3.88 -13.17 -12.79
CA GLN A 287 2.98 -12.02 -12.69
C GLN A 287 3.17 -11.36 -11.34
N PHE A 288 3.50 -10.08 -11.35
CA PHE A 288 3.60 -9.22 -10.17
C PHE A 288 2.36 -8.35 -10.10
N HIS A 289 1.45 -8.67 -9.18
CA HIS A 289 0.16 -8.02 -9.07
C HIS A 289 0.12 -7.12 -7.85
N TYR A 290 0.21 -5.81 -8.06
CA TYR A 290 0.06 -4.81 -7.00
C TYR A 290 -1.42 -4.66 -6.66
N THR A 291 -1.83 -5.05 -5.45
CA THR A 291 -3.23 -5.16 -5.03
C THR A 291 -3.76 -3.96 -4.25
N GLU A 292 -2.89 -3.07 -3.79
CA GLU A 292 -3.25 -1.96 -2.90
C GLU A 292 -3.16 -0.58 -3.58
N TRP A 293 -3.26 -0.53 -4.89
CA TRP A 293 -3.29 0.70 -5.65
C TRP A 293 -4.67 0.93 -6.27
N HIS A 294 -5.46 1.72 -5.58
CA HIS A 294 -6.81 2.05 -6.04
C HIS A 294 -6.79 3.09 -7.15
N SER A 295 -7.80 3.04 -8.00
CA SER A 295 -7.97 3.99 -9.09
C SER A 295 -8.03 5.43 -8.57
N HIS A 296 -7.36 6.34 -9.27
CA HIS A 296 -7.30 7.78 -8.95
C HIS A 296 -6.61 8.13 -7.63
N THR A 297 -5.93 7.19 -7.00
CA THR A 297 -5.15 7.42 -5.78
C THR A 297 -3.67 7.18 -6.03
N CYS A 298 -2.85 7.53 -5.05
CA CYS A 298 -1.45 7.15 -5.02
C CYS A 298 -1.20 6.21 -3.83
N PRO A 299 -0.42 5.14 -4.02
CA PRO A 299 -0.04 4.26 -2.94
C PRO A 299 1.08 4.87 -2.10
N PHE A 300 1.65 4.11 -1.19
CA PHE A 300 2.82 4.56 -0.44
C PHE A 300 4.10 4.33 -1.26
N GLY A 301 4.97 5.33 -1.30
CA GLY A 301 6.19 5.28 -2.10
C GLY A 301 7.11 4.11 -1.73
N ASN A 302 7.31 3.86 -0.45
CA ASN A 302 8.12 2.73 0.00
C ASN A 302 7.56 1.37 -0.43
N ALA A 303 6.25 1.23 -0.49
CA ALA A 303 5.60 0.01 -0.96
C ALA A 303 5.83 -0.23 -2.45
N VAL A 304 5.76 0.82 -3.27
CA VAL A 304 6.06 0.74 -4.71
C VAL A 304 7.53 0.43 -4.96
N LEU A 305 8.44 1.03 -4.19
CA LEU A 305 9.87 0.74 -4.26
C LEU A 305 10.18 -0.71 -3.91
N GLU A 306 9.55 -1.26 -2.89
CA GLU A 306 9.68 -2.67 -2.51
C GLU A 306 9.13 -3.60 -3.60
N PHE A 307 7.99 -3.26 -4.16
CA PHE A 307 7.40 -3.98 -5.29
C PHE A 307 8.36 -4.00 -6.48
N ARG A 308 8.88 -2.85 -6.88
CA ARG A 308 9.86 -2.76 -7.98
C ARG A 308 11.11 -3.56 -7.67
N ARG A 309 11.61 -3.51 -6.44
CA ARG A 309 12.78 -4.30 -6.02
C ARG A 309 12.55 -5.80 -6.23
N ARG A 310 11.39 -6.29 -5.86
CA ARG A 310 11.04 -7.70 -6.05
C ARG A 310 10.93 -8.07 -7.53
N VAL A 311 10.29 -7.23 -8.33
CA VAL A 311 10.21 -7.43 -9.77
C VAL A 311 11.62 -7.56 -10.36
N ARG A 312 12.49 -6.61 -10.07
CA ARG A 312 13.84 -6.59 -10.63
C ARG A 312 14.73 -7.71 -10.11
N ALA A 313 14.61 -8.09 -8.86
CA ALA A 313 15.39 -9.20 -8.29
C ALA A 313 15.05 -10.54 -8.95
N VAL A 314 13.76 -10.83 -9.12
CA VAL A 314 13.31 -12.10 -9.69
C VAL A 314 13.54 -12.11 -11.21
N VAL A 315 13.20 -11.03 -11.89
CA VAL A 315 13.41 -10.89 -13.34
C VAL A 315 14.91 -10.99 -13.65
N GLY A 316 15.77 -10.33 -12.89
CA GLY A 316 17.22 -10.40 -13.09
C GLY A 316 17.82 -11.79 -12.92
N SER A 317 17.23 -12.63 -12.05
CA SER A 317 17.69 -14.00 -11.82
C SER A 317 17.16 -15.03 -12.83
N THR A 318 16.02 -14.73 -13.49
CA THR A 318 15.32 -15.66 -14.38
C THR A 318 15.43 -15.31 -15.86
N ILE A 319 15.76 -14.07 -16.19
CA ILE A 319 15.85 -13.63 -17.59
C ILE A 319 17.05 -14.25 -18.27
N LYS A 320 16.76 -15.02 -19.31
CA LYS A 320 17.73 -15.39 -20.32
C LYS A 320 17.82 -14.27 -21.36
N ASN A 321 18.96 -14.17 -22.04
CA ASN A 321 19.23 -13.11 -23.03
C ASN A 321 18.20 -13.00 -24.18
N GLU A 322 17.28 -13.94 -24.28
CA GLU A 322 16.26 -14.03 -25.34
C GLU A 322 14.85 -13.60 -24.89
N SER A 323 14.71 -13.10 -23.67
CA SER A 323 13.39 -12.66 -23.16
C SER A 323 12.98 -11.31 -23.75
N GLY A 324 11.68 -11.18 -24.01
CA GLY A 324 11.08 -9.93 -24.51
C GLY A 324 10.79 -8.90 -23.43
N PRO A 325 10.00 -7.88 -23.79
CA PRO A 325 9.69 -6.78 -22.89
C PRO A 325 8.89 -7.21 -21.65
N MET A 326 8.96 -6.38 -20.62
CA MET A 326 8.06 -6.44 -19.48
C MET A 326 6.68 -5.91 -19.91
N VAL A 327 5.63 -6.68 -19.69
CA VAL A 327 4.24 -6.24 -19.93
C VAL A 327 3.70 -5.56 -18.69
N VAL A 328 3.32 -4.29 -18.82
CA VAL A 328 2.79 -3.48 -17.73
C VAL A 328 1.37 -3.06 -18.07
N HIS A 329 0.44 -3.26 -17.15
CA HIS A 329 -0.93 -2.81 -17.31
C HIS A 329 -1.56 -2.35 -16.00
N CYS A 330 -2.53 -1.48 -16.12
CA CYS A 330 -3.50 -1.15 -15.07
C CYS A 330 -4.91 -1.43 -15.60
N ASN A 331 -5.86 -0.51 -15.47
CA ASN A 331 -7.16 -0.66 -16.11
C ASN A 331 -7.11 -0.27 -17.59
N ASP A 332 -6.74 0.96 -17.89
CA ASP A 332 -6.69 1.49 -19.27
C ASP A 332 -5.27 1.54 -19.87
N GLY A 333 -4.26 1.24 -19.09
CA GLY A 333 -2.87 1.34 -19.53
C GLY A 333 -2.35 2.77 -19.59
N GLY A 334 -2.82 3.63 -18.69
CA GLY A 334 -2.47 5.04 -18.65
C GLY A 334 -1.79 5.47 -17.37
N GLY A 335 -2.57 6.02 -16.44
CA GLY A 335 -2.05 6.70 -15.24
C GLY A 335 -1.10 5.91 -14.39
N ARG A 336 -1.58 4.81 -13.81
CA ARG A 336 -0.78 3.97 -12.91
C ARG A 336 0.39 3.29 -13.62
N SER A 337 0.17 2.85 -14.84
CA SER A 337 1.23 2.26 -15.68
C SER A 337 2.34 3.26 -15.96
N GLY A 338 1.98 4.50 -16.32
CA GLY A 338 2.96 5.56 -16.54
C GLY A 338 3.77 5.90 -15.29
N VAL A 339 3.13 5.92 -14.14
CA VAL A 339 3.82 6.14 -12.85
C VAL A 339 4.84 5.04 -12.59
N TYR A 340 4.45 3.79 -12.77
CA TYR A 340 5.36 2.66 -12.55
C TYR A 340 6.56 2.70 -13.51
N LEU A 341 6.31 2.95 -14.80
CA LEU A 341 7.38 3.09 -15.77
C LEU A 341 8.34 4.22 -15.42
N ALA A 342 7.82 5.38 -15.01
CA ALA A 342 8.63 6.51 -14.62
C ALA A 342 9.54 6.18 -13.43
N ILE A 343 9.02 5.49 -12.43
CA ILE A 343 9.80 5.06 -11.27
C ILE A 343 10.83 4.01 -11.68
N ASP A 344 10.41 2.97 -12.39
CA ASP A 344 11.28 1.85 -12.77
C ASP A 344 12.42 2.29 -13.70
N ALA A 345 12.12 3.08 -14.72
CA ALA A 345 13.13 3.56 -15.66
C ALA A 345 14.10 4.55 -15.02
N ASN A 346 13.62 5.41 -14.11
CA ASN A 346 14.48 6.32 -13.37
C ASN A 346 15.37 5.59 -12.36
N MET A 347 14.84 4.58 -11.69
CA MET A 347 15.66 3.74 -10.80
C MET A 347 16.75 3.00 -11.58
N GLU A 348 16.46 2.52 -12.78
CA GLU A 348 17.46 1.93 -13.69
C GLU A 348 18.53 2.96 -14.07
N LEU A 349 18.15 4.17 -14.42
CA LEU A 349 19.08 5.25 -14.72
C LEU A 349 19.96 5.59 -13.52
N ALA A 350 19.38 5.62 -12.33
CA ALA A 350 20.13 5.88 -11.11
C ALA A 350 21.18 4.79 -10.83
N GLU A 351 20.86 3.54 -11.09
CA GLU A 351 21.80 2.42 -10.92
C GLU A 351 23.00 2.50 -11.87
N GLU A 352 22.79 3.01 -13.09
CA GLU A 352 23.83 3.09 -14.12
C GLU A 352 24.57 4.43 -14.14
N GLU A 353 23.90 5.54 -13.87
CA GLU A 353 24.44 6.90 -14.07
C GLU A 353 24.30 7.82 -12.86
N ASP A 354 23.82 7.35 -11.73
CA ASP A 354 23.58 8.15 -10.51
C ASP A 354 22.75 9.41 -10.75
N ALA A 355 21.73 9.31 -11.60
CA ALA A 355 20.89 10.43 -11.99
C ALA A 355 19.44 10.02 -12.20
N PHE A 356 18.53 11.00 -12.14
CA PHE A 356 17.13 10.87 -12.51
C PHE A 356 16.79 11.88 -13.62
N ASP A 357 15.91 11.47 -14.51
CA ASP A 357 15.33 12.32 -15.55
C ASP A 357 13.80 12.16 -15.58
N VAL A 358 13.15 12.76 -14.63
CA VAL A 358 11.69 12.65 -14.50
C VAL A 358 10.96 13.44 -15.58
N PHE A 359 11.36 14.67 -15.79
CA PHE A 359 10.73 15.56 -16.76
C PHE A 359 10.94 15.09 -18.21
N GLY A 360 12.18 14.78 -18.57
CA GLY A 360 12.49 14.30 -19.93
C GLY A 360 11.81 12.97 -20.24
N TYR A 361 11.74 12.08 -19.26
CA TYR A 361 11.09 10.81 -19.47
C TYR A 361 9.56 10.93 -19.57
N LEU A 362 8.94 11.84 -18.84
CA LEU A 362 7.49 12.10 -19.02
C LEU A 362 7.16 12.52 -20.45
N LYS A 363 7.99 13.34 -21.06
CA LYS A 363 7.83 13.69 -22.48
C LYS A 363 7.86 12.45 -23.37
N LYS A 364 8.85 11.59 -23.19
CA LYS A 364 8.99 10.34 -23.95
C LYS A 364 7.77 9.44 -23.74
N LEU A 365 7.30 9.31 -22.52
CA LEU A 365 6.12 8.50 -22.21
C LEU A 365 4.89 9.01 -22.97
N ARG A 366 4.64 10.30 -22.95
CA ARG A 366 3.48 10.90 -23.63
C ARG A 366 3.58 10.84 -25.15
N GLN A 367 4.79 10.84 -25.71
CA GLN A 367 5.02 10.59 -27.12
C GLN A 367 4.81 9.12 -27.51
N SER A 368 4.93 8.21 -26.56
CA SER A 368 4.83 6.78 -26.81
C SER A 368 3.41 6.24 -26.64
N ARG A 369 2.62 6.82 -25.73
CA ARG A 369 1.24 6.39 -25.48
C ARG A 369 0.46 7.51 -24.79
N ARG A 370 -0.80 7.67 -25.19
CA ARG A 370 -1.71 8.62 -24.57
C ARG A 370 -1.98 8.25 -23.11
N GLY A 371 -2.02 9.24 -22.25
CA GLY A 371 -2.47 9.09 -20.87
C GLY A 371 -1.46 8.51 -19.88
N LEU A 372 -0.23 8.22 -20.30
CA LEU A 372 0.80 7.78 -19.35
C LEU A 372 1.09 8.91 -18.37
N ILE A 373 0.88 8.64 -17.08
CA ILE A 373 0.77 9.60 -15.99
C ILE A 373 -0.39 10.56 -16.22
N GLU A 374 -1.52 10.25 -15.61
CA GLU A 374 -2.80 10.87 -15.90
C GLU A 374 -2.91 12.32 -15.42
N ASN A 375 -2.37 12.59 -14.21
CA ASN A 375 -2.60 13.87 -13.55
C ASN A 375 -1.37 14.33 -12.76
N LEU A 376 -1.47 15.58 -12.26
CA LEU A 376 -0.39 16.22 -11.52
C LEU A 376 -0.04 15.49 -10.21
N GLU A 377 -1.03 14.95 -9.52
CA GLU A 377 -0.78 14.23 -8.26
C GLU A 377 0.05 12.96 -8.48
N GLN A 378 -0.20 12.25 -9.57
CA GLN A 378 0.63 11.11 -9.97
C GLN A 378 2.05 11.53 -10.34
N TYR A 379 2.20 12.67 -10.98
CA TYR A 379 3.52 13.22 -11.31
C TYR A 379 4.31 13.59 -10.06
N LYS A 380 3.67 14.26 -9.11
CA LYS A 380 4.27 14.55 -7.79
C LYS A 380 4.68 13.28 -7.07
N PHE A 381 3.86 12.26 -7.14
CA PHE A 381 4.13 10.97 -6.51
C PHE A 381 5.41 10.32 -7.06
N VAL A 382 5.68 10.45 -8.35
CA VAL A 382 6.94 9.97 -8.94
C VAL A 382 8.14 10.66 -8.29
N TYR A 383 8.08 11.99 -8.18
CA TYR A 383 9.14 12.76 -7.50
C TYR A 383 9.32 12.34 -6.04
N ASP A 384 8.24 12.26 -5.30
CA ASP A 384 8.27 11.92 -3.87
C ASP A 384 8.83 10.51 -3.63
N THR A 385 8.45 9.56 -4.48
CA THR A 385 8.93 8.18 -4.38
C THR A 385 10.42 8.08 -4.68
N LEU A 386 10.89 8.75 -5.72
CA LEU A 386 12.32 8.77 -6.07
C LEU A 386 13.15 9.51 -5.01
N GLU A 387 12.64 10.60 -4.45
CA GLU A 387 13.29 11.28 -3.32
C GLU A 387 13.41 10.36 -2.11
N GLU A 388 12.36 9.63 -1.79
CA GLU A 388 12.36 8.67 -0.69
C GLU A 388 13.46 7.63 -0.85
N PHE A 389 13.63 7.12 -2.06
CA PHE A 389 14.72 6.21 -2.37
C PHE A 389 16.10 6.84 -2.11
N VAL A 390 16.32 8.07 -2.57
CA VAL A 390 17.61 8.77 -2.38
C VAL A 390 17.91 9.01 -0.92
N VAL A 391 16.90 9.44 -0.16
CA VAL A 391 17.05 9.82 1.25
C VAL A 391 17.20 8.61 2.16
N CYS A 392 16.42 7.55 1.92
CA CYS A 392 16.44 6.35 2.75
C CYS A 392 17.50 5.33 2.34
N GLY A 393 17.86 5.30 1.06
CA GLY A 393 18.76 4.30 0.53
C GLY A 393 18.24 2.87 0.64
N THR A 394 19.14 1.91 0.63
CA THR A 394 18.85 0.49 0.82
C THR A 394 19.00 0.14 2.29
N SER A 395 17.92 -0.30 2.92
CA SER A 395 17.88 -0.61 4.35
C SER A 395 17.83 -2.10 4.67
N TRP A 396 17.44 -2.92 3.71
CA TRP A 396 17.39 -4.38 3.89
C TRP A 396 18.78 -5.00 3.78
N PHE A 397 18.96 -6.12 4.44
CA PHE A 397 20.15 -6.95 4.31
C PHE A 397 19.81 -8.43 4.58
N PRO A 398 20.64 -9.39 4.08
CA PRO A 398 20.42 -10.79 4.36
C PRO A 398 20.50 -11.09 5.85
N VAL A 399 19.68 -12.01 6.33
CA VAL A 399 19.62 -12.39 7.74
C VAL A 399 20.97 -12.91 8.26
N SER A 400 21.79 -13.50 7.40
CA SER A 400 23.14 -13.97 7.74
C SER A 400 24.09 -12.85 8.20
N GLU A 401 23.82 -11.62 7.81
CA GLU A 401 24.63 -10.45 8.21
C GLU A 401 24.13 -9.76 9.47
N LEU A 402 23.04 -10.24 10.08
CA LEU A 402 22.34 -9.52 11.15
C LEU A 402 23.27 -9.16 12.32
N SER A 403 23.95 -10.14 12.90
CA SER A 403 24.82 -9.91 14.07
C SER A 403 25.94 -8.91 13.76
N GLN A 404 26.56 -9.01 12.60
CA GLN A 404 27.63 -8.09 12.16
C GLN A 404 27.08 -6.68 11.94
N ARG A 405 25.93 -6.56 11.28
CA ARG A 405 25.29 -5.27 11.00
C ARG A 405 24.92 -4.53 12.29
N LEU A 406 24.41 -5.24 13.29
CA LEU A 406 24.06 -4.62 14.57
C LEU A 406 25.28 -4.09 15.32
N LYS A 407 26.41 -4.80 15.26
CA LYS A 407 27.68 -4.31 15.82
C LYS A 407 28.14 -3.04 15.13
N GLN A 408 28.09 -2.98 13.82
CA GLN A 408 28.44 -1.80 13.04
C GLN A 408 27.52 -0.61 13.34
N LYS A 409 26.21 -0.84 13.50
CA LYS A 409 25.23 0.21 13.80
C LYS A 409 25.47 0.87 15.16
N SER A 410 26.10 0.17 16.08
CA SER A 410 26.41 0.69 17.43
C SER A 410 27.62 1.63 17.44
N ILE A 411 28.43 1.65 16.40
CA ILE A 411 29.64 2.47 16.32
C ILE A 411 29.25 3.93 16.08
N LYS A 412 29.77 4.80 16.93
CA LYS A 412 29.56 6.25 16.79
C LYS A 412 30.48 6.82 15.71
N ASN A 413 29.91 7.66 14.85
CA ASN A 413 30.66 8.41 13.87
C ASN A 413 31.36 9.65 14.51
N PRO A 414 32.14 10.45 13.73
CA PRO A 414 32.78 11.68 14.24
C PRO A 414 31.81 12.70 14.84
N THR A 415 30.52 12.65 14.45
CA THR A 415 29.47 13.51 15.01
C THR A 415 28.84 12.96 16.29
N LYS A 416 29.39 11.89 16.85
CA LYS A 416 28.92 11.18 18.04
C LYS A 416 27.53 10.52 17.90
N MET A 417 27.05 10.36 16.69
CA MET A 417 25.80 9.63 16.39
C MET A 417 26.12 8.24 15.84
N ASN A 418 25.36 7.25 16.28
CA ASN A 418 25.41 5.93 15.68
C ASN A 418 24.37 5.80 14.54
N GLU A 419 24.42 4.70 13.82
CA GLU A 419 23.52 4.47 12.68
C GLU A 419 22.05 4.35 13.11
N TYR A 420 21.76 3.77 14.26
CA TYR A 420 20.40 3.71 14.82
C TYR A 420 19.77 5.09 14.97
N GLN A 421 20.55 6.05 15.47
CA GLN A 421 20.09 7.41 15.67
C GLN A 421 19.79 8.10 14.34
N ARG A 422 20.64 7.90 13.34
CA ARG A 422 20.45 8.46 11.99
C ARG A 422 19.21 7.85 11.32
N GLU A 423 19.06 6.53 11.38
CA GLU A 423 17.90 5.84 10.83
C GLU A 423 16.60 6.34 11.47
N TYR A 424 16.57 6.41 12.80
CA TYR A 424 15.38 6.84 13.51
C TYR A 424 15.04 8.32 13.25
N GLN A 425 16.02 9.18 13.17
CA GLN A 425 15.80 10.58 12.78
C GLN A 425 15.20 10.67 11.37
N GLN A 426 15.69 9.86 10.45
CA GLN A 426 15.15 9.83 9.10
C GLN A 426 13.70 9.34 9.08
N ILE A 427 13.39 8.32 9.86
CA ILE A 427 12.00 7.83 10.02
C ILE A 427 11.10 8.95 10.54
N CYS A 428 11.53 9.68 11.58
CA CYS A 428 10.75 10.78 12.14
C CYS A 428 10.50 11.90 11.14
N LYS A 429 11.50 12.23 10.31
CA LYS A 429 11.34 13.25 9.25
C LYS A 429 10.30 12.85 8.21
N GLN A 430 10.18 11.58 7.92
CA GLN A 430 9.26 11.05 6.91
C GLN A 430 7.93 10.57 7.48
N THR A 431 7.75 10.58 8.78
CA THR A 431 6.48 10.24 9.41
C THR A 431 5.42 11.27 9.01
N PRO A 432 4.25 10.85 8.53
CA PRO A 432 3.21 11.79 8.12
C PRO A 432 2.70 12.59 9.32
N ARG A 433 2.33 13.83 9.08
CA ARG A 433 1.65 14.70 10.05
C ARG A 433 0.19 14.80 9.64
N PHE A 434 -0.67 14.24 10.48
CA PHE A 434 -2.10 14.31 10.25
C PHE A 434 -2.68 15.59 10.82
N THR A 435 -3.55 16.22 10.03
CA THR A 435 -4.31 17.39 10.47
C THR A 435 -5.55 16.96 11.24
N ILE A 436 -6.20 17.90 11.91
CA ILE A 436 -7.50 17.66 12.56
C ILE A 436 -8.53 17.16 11.54
N GLY A 437 -8.49 17.68 10.32
CA GLY A 437 -9.37 17.24 9.24
C GLY A 437 -9.11 15.80 8.79
N ASP A 438 -7.87 15.33 8.84
CA ASP A 438 -7.52 13.94 8.52
C ASP A 438 -8.04 12.97 9.59
N CYS A 439 -8.30 13.45 10.80
CA CYS A 439 -8.75 12.68 11.96
C CYS A 439 -10.14 13.15 12.43
N ALA A 440 -10.99 13.57 11.52
CA ALA A 440 -12.27 14.21 11.84
C ALA A 440 -13.19 13.34 12.72
N GLY A 441 -13.18 12.02 12.51
CA GLY A 441 -14.02 11.10 13.29
C GLY A 441 -13.75 11.15 14.79
N GLY A 442 -12.49 11.16 15.20
CA GLY A 442 -12.09 11.23 16.61
C GLY A 442 -12.29 12.58 17.25
N HIS A 443 -12.38 13.64 16.46
CA HIS A 443 -12.62 15.01 16.95
C HIS A 443 -14.09 15.43 16.98
N ARG A 444 -14.99 14.57 16.50
CA ARG A 444 -16.43 14.83 16.64
C ARG A 444 -16.83 14.88 18.11
N ALA A 445 -17.79 15.76 18.45
CA ALA A 445 -18.23 15.98 19.82
C ALA A 445 -18.65 14.68 20.55
N ASP A 446 -19.36 13.79 19.85
CA ASP A 446 -19.83 12.51 20.39
C ASP A 446 -18.72 11.46 20.53
N ASN A 447 -17.55 11.67 19.94
CA ASN A 447 -16.44 10.71 19.99
C ASN A 447 -15.27 11.16 20.88
N ARG A 448 -15.20 12.43 21.25
CA ARG A 448 -14.05 12.99 22.01
C ARG A 448 -13.75 12.22 23.30
N GLU A 449 -14.79 11.89 24.06
CA GLU A 449 -14.64 11.19 25.33
C GLU A 449 -14.27 9.71 25.18
N LYS A 450 -14.27 9.19 23.97
CA LYS A 450 -13.83 7.83 23.67
C LYS A 450 -12.33 7.70 23.49
N ASN A 451 -11.62 8.81 23.51
CA ASN A 451 -10.16 8.89 23.41
C ASN A 451 -9.52 9.09 24.78
N ARG A 452 -8.46 8.34 25.09
CA ARG A 452 -7.66 8.58 26.30
C ARG A 452 -6.88 9.86 26.19
N ASP A 453 -6.34 10.14 25.03
CA ASP A 453 -5.61 11.34 24.70
C ASP A 453 -6.19 11.94 23.42
N VAL A 454 -6.75 13.13 23.54
CA VAL A 454 -7.35 13.85 22.39
C VAL A 454 -6.32 14.27 21.34
N LEU A 455 -5.05 14.22 21.67
CA LEU A 455 -3.96 14.50 20.72
C LEU A 455 -3.54 13.25 19.91
N VAL A 456 -3.95 12.07 20.32
CA VAL A 456 -3.63 10.81 19.66
C VAL A 456 -4.92 10.16 19.21
N VAL A 457 -5.33 10.50 18.01
CA VAL A 457 -6.57 10.02 17.38
C VAL A 457 -6.24 9.36 16.04
N PRO A 458 -7.04 8.37 15.61
CA PRO A 458 -6.78 7.69 14.37
C PRO A 458 -7.10 8.56 13.16
N PRO A 459 -6.28 8.48 12.10
CA PRO A 459 -6.66 9.02 10.80
C PRO A 459 -7.91 8.31 10.27
N ASP A 460 -8.83 9.05 9.68
CA ASP A 460 -10.08 8.47 9.18
C ASP A 460 -9.87 7.37 8.13
N ASN A 461 -8.79 7.48 7.35
CA ASN A 461 -8.45 6.50 6.33
C ASN A 461 -7.97 5.15 6.88
N PHE A 462 -7.49 5.12 8.13
CA PHE A 462 -6.91 3.92 8.72
C PHE A 462 -7.68 3.41 9.93
N ARG A 463 -8.73 4.08 10.35
CA ARG A 463 -9.52 3.61 11.48
C ARG A 463 -10.52 2.53 11.06
N PRO A 464 -10.73 1.49 11.87
CA PRO A 464 -11.83 0.57 11.68
C PRO A 464 -13.16 1.25 12.07
N TYR A 465 -14.19 1.00 11.27
CA TYR A 465 -15.55 1.50 11.52
C TYR A 465 -16.37 0.36 12.14
N LEU A 466 -16.98 0.63 13.29
CA LEU A 466 -17.80 -0.36 13.99
C LEU A 466 -19.17 -0.50 13.32
N THR A 467 -19.65 -1.72 13.20
CA THR A 467 -20.92 -2.02 12.53
C THR A 467 -21.96 -2.66 13.44
N SER A 468 -21.59 -3.08 14.65
CA SER A 468 -22.49 -3.80 15.57
C SER A 468 -23.45 -2.89 16.32
N PHE A 469 -23.15 -1.61 16.42
CA PHE A 469 -23.99 -0.65 17.11
C PHE A 469 -24.81 0.16 16.12
N GLN A 470 -26.11 0.12 16.27
CA GLN A 470 -27.04 0.91 15.48
C GLN A 470 -27.93 1.73 16.44
N GLY A 471 -28.19 2.98 16.10
CA GLY A 471 -29.04 3.88 16.87
C GLY A 471 -28.34 5.18 17.25
N ASN A 472 -29.11 6.09 17.86
CA ASN A 472 -28.68 7.47 18.06
C ASN A 472 -27.61 7.65 19.17
N SER A 473 -27.42 6.65 20.03
CA SER A 473 -26.49 6.77 21.17
C SER A 473 -25.11 6.23 20.89
N TYR A 474 -24.87 5.55 19.76
CA TYR A 474 -23.61 4.91 19.43
C TYR A 474 -23.16 5.34 18.06
N THR A 475 -21.86 5.63 17.95
CA THR A 475 -21.22 5.95 16.68
C THR A 475 -20.41 4.73 16.20
N ASP A 476 -19.89 4.80 14.98
CA ASP A 476 -19.02 3.79 14.42
C ASP A 476 -17.57 3.88 14.91
N TYR A 477 -17.31 4.64 15.98
CA TYR A 477 -15.96 5.09 16.34
C TYR A 477 -15.36 4.28 17.50
N ILE A 478 -14.09 3.92 17.32
CA ILE A 478 -13.16 3.51 18.37
C ILE A 478 -11.79 4.09 18.04
N ASN A 479 -11.01 4.46 19.05
CA ASN A 479 -9.62 4.92 18.86
C ASN A 479 -8.73 3.71 18.55
N ALA A 480 -8.68 3.34 17.29
CA ALA A 480 -7.90 2.23 16.78
C ALA A 480 -7.44 2.52 15.35
N VAL A 481 -6.37 1.88 14.91
CA VAL A 481 -5.88 1.98 13.54
C VAL A 481 -5.54 0.60 13.00
N PHE A 482 -5.83 0.40 11.71
CA PHE A 482 -5.25 -0.72 10.97
C PHE A 482 -3.78 -0.48 10.72
N VAL A 483 -2.98 -1.53 10.83
CA VAL A 483 -1.54 -1.50 10.55
C VAL A 483 -1.20 -2.66 9.63
N ASP A 484 -0.50 -2.38 8.55
CA ASP A 484 -0.07 -3.40 7.60
C ASP A 484 1.06 -4.23 8.17
N GLY A 485 1.00 -5.54 7.92
CA GLY A 485 2.11 -6.46 8.14
C GLY A 485 2.99 -6.58 6.89
N TYR A 486 3.87 -7.56 6.91
CA TYR A 486 4.69 -7.86 5.73
C TYR A 486 3.96 -8.72 4.71
N THR A 487 3.20 -9.71 5.15
CA THR A 487 2.49 -10.65 4.27
C THR A 487 1.02 -10.32 4.06
N LYS A 488 0.43 -9.51 4.93
CA LYS A 488 -0.99 -9.15 4.83
C LYS A 488 -1.21 -7.67 5.08
N PRO A 489 -2.06 -7.00 4.27
CA PRO A 489 -2.52 -5.67 4.58
C PRO A 489 -3.47 -5.74 5.79
N ARG A 490 -3.50 -4.71 6.59
CA ARG A 490 -4.37 -4.64 7.77
C ARG A 490 -4.24 -5.86 8.68
N GLU A 491 -3.02 -6.34 8.85
CA GLU A 491 -2.76 -7.53 9.66
C GLU A 491 -3.00 -7.27 11.15
N TYR A 492 -2.83 -6.03 11.59
CA TYR A 492 -3.01 -5.62 12.98
C TYR A 492 -4.07 -4.54 13.10
N ILE A 493 -4.75 -4.55 14.25
CA ILE A 493 -5.56 -3.41 14.70
C ILE A 493 -4.95 -2.97 16.03
N VAL A 494 -4.34 -1.79 16.03
CA VAL A 494 -3.73 -1.21 17.22
C VAL A 494 -4.75 -0.34 17.93
N THR A 495 -4.94 -0.58 19.23
CA THR A 495 -5.87 0.21 20.04
C THR A 495 -5.32 0.43 21.45
N GLU A 496 -5.85 1.43 22.11
CA GLU A 496 -5.56 1.72 23.52
C GLU A 496 -6.35 0.79 24.44
N TRP A 497 -5.92 0.66 25.70
CA TRP A 497 -6.71 -0.01 26.73
C TRP A 497 -8.08 0.64 26.81
N PRO A 498 -9.18 -0.10 26.72
CA PRO A 498 -10.51 0.48 26.72
C PRO A 498 -10.79 1.32 27.96
N LEU A 499 -11.52 2.40 27.77
CA LEU A 499 -12.12 3.17 28.85
C LEU A 499 -13.32 2.41 29.40
N ARG A 500 -13.79 2.77 30.59
CA ARG A 500 -14.95 2.11 31.20
C ARG A 500 -16.16 2.09 30.27
N HIS A 501 -16.38 3.18 29.55
CA HIS A 501 -17.53 3.34 28.65
C HIS A 501 -17.23 2.89 27.21
N THR A 502 -16.03 2.44 26.89
CA THR A 502 -15.67 1.96 25.55
C THR A 502 -15.37 0.46 25.49
N CYS A 503 -15.59 -0.28 26.57
CA CYS A 503 -15.40 -1.73 26.56
C CYS A 503 -16.29 -2.44 25.53
N GLY A 504 -17.53 -1.96 25.36
CA GLY A 504 -18.43 -2.49 24.35
C GLY A 504 -17.92 -2.27 22.94
N GLU A 505 -17.38 -1.09 22.64
CA GLU A 505 -16.77 -0.76 21.36
C GLU A 505 -15.57 -1.65 21.07
N PHE A 506 -14.76 -1.96 22.08
CA PHE A 506 -13.64 -2.89 21.92
C PHE A 506 -14.11 -4.27 21.46
N TRP A 507 -15.14 -4.84 22.09
CA TRP A 507 -15.66 -6.15 21.69
C TRP A 507 -16.39 -6.10 20.36
N SER A 508 -17.00 -4.96 20.02
CA SER A 508 -17.50 -4.73 18.67
C SER A 508 -16.38 -4.80 17.63
N LEU A 509 -15.24 -4.16 17.91
CA LEU A 509 -14.06 -4.22 17.06
C LEU A 509 -13.61 -5.67 16.81
N VAL A 510 -13.45 -6.44 17.87
CA VAL A 510 -13.01 -7.84 17.78
C VAL A 510 -14.02 -8.70 17.00
N TYR A 511 -15.31 -8.52 17.26
CA TYR A 511 -16.36 -9.26 16.60
C TYR A 511 -16.52 -8.88 15.12
N ASP A 512 -16.62 -7.59 14.83
CA ASP A 512 -16.90 -7.08 13.48
C ASP A 512 -15.78 -7.40 12.49
N TYR A 513 -14.54 -7.40 12.95
CA TYR A 513 -13.36 -7.65 12.12
C TYR A 513 -12.82 -9.08 12.25
N GLU A 514 -13.53 -9.94 12.96
CA GLU A 514 -13.18 -11.36 13.10
C GLU A 514 -11.77 -11.56 13.63
N CYS A 515 -11.38 -10.76 14.63
CA CYS A 515 -10.09 -10.90 15.29
C CYS A 515 -10.07 -12.20 16.10
N ALA A 516 -9.32 -13.19 15.63
CA ALA A 516 -9.16 -14.45 16.36
C ALA A 516 -8.21 -14.34 17.56
N ALA A 517 -7.35 -13.31 17.57
CA ALA A 517 -6.36 -13.08 18.61
C ALA A 517 -6.40 -11.63 19.09
N VAL A 518 -6.25 -11.47 20.40
CA VAL A 518 -6.06 -10.18 21.06
C VAL A 518 -4.76 -10.28 21.86
N VAL A 519 -3.83 -9.36 21.61
CA VAL A 519 -2.54 -9.27 22.30
C VAL A 519 -2.57 -8.07 23.23
N VAL A 520 -2.31 -8.28 24.51
CA VAL A 520 -2.28 -7.21 25.53
C VAL A 520 -0.86 -7.11 26.08
N LEU A 521 -0.22 -5.97 25.86
CA LEU A 521 1.21 -5.78 26.14
C LEU A 521 1.49 -5.09 27.48
N CYS A 522 0.57 -5.20 28.42
CA CYS A 522 0.76 -4.61 29.75
C CYS A 522 -0.11 -5.30 30.80
N VAL A 523 0.27 -5.08 32.06
CA VAL A 523 -0.56 -5.38 33.22
C VAL A 523 -0.76 -4.07 33.97
N PRO A 524 -1.98 -3.51 33.99
CA PRO A 524 -2.23 -2.28 34.72
C PRO A 524 -2.11 -2.51 36.25
N PRO A 525 -1.92 -1.44 37.02
CA PRO A 525 -1.96 -1.55 38.49
C PRO A 525 -3.30 -2.11 38.95
N PRO A 526 -3.31 -3.00 39.96
CA PRO A 526 -4.56 -3.55 40.49
C PRO A 526 -5.50 -2.46 40.97
N GLY A 527 -6.79 -2.60 40.65
CA GLY A 527 -7.81 -1.65 41.07
C GLY A 527 -7.77 -0.27 40.42
N SER A 528 -7.00 -0.11 39.34
CA SER A 528 -6.94 1.15 38.60
C SER A 528 -8.28 1.47 37.93
N THR A 529 -8.79 2.65 38.20
CA THR A 529 -10.00 3.16 37.52
C THR A 529 -9.72 3.62 36.08
N ASN A 530 -8.48 3.99 35.80
CA ASN A 530 -8.05 4.38 34.44
C ASN A 530 -7.91 3.20 33.48
N PHE A 531 -7.67 2.00 34.02
CA PHE A 531 -7.50 0.78 33.26
C PHE A 531 -8.47 -0.28 33.76
N PRO A 532 -9.78 -0.14 33.45
CA PRO A 532 -10.78 -1.11 33.91
C PRO A 532 -10.53 -2.48 33.27
N SER A 533 -10.93 -3.53 33.97
CA SER A 533 -10.93 -4.87 33.38
C SER A 533 -11.95 -4.91 32.25
N PHE A 534 -11.52 -5.40 31.07
CA PHE A 534 -12.37 -5.49 29.90
C PHE A 534 -12.57 -6.91 29.39
N TRP A 535 -12.19 -7.91 30.20
CA TRP A 535 -12.49 -9.32 29.95
C TRP A 535 -12.82 -10.03 31.24
N PRO A 536 -13.61 -11.13 31.20
CA PRO A 536 -13.87 -11.92 32.40
C PRO A 536 -12.64 -12.78 32.76
N GLU A 537 -12.00 -12.49 33.86
CA GLU A 537 -10.81 -13.24 34.32
C GLU A 537 -11.18 -14.58 34.96
N GLY A 538 -12.36 -14.69 35.55
CA GLY A 538 -12.87 -15.91 36.17
C GLY A 538 -13.79 -16.71 35.27
N LYS A 539 -14.21 -17.88 35.75
CA LYS A 539 -15.12 -18.79 35.03
C LYS A 539 -16.56 -18.29 35.03
N HIS A 540 -16.80 -17.14 34.42
CA HIS A 540 -18.14 -16.55 34.35
C HIS A 540 -18.29 -15.79 33.03
N SER A 541 -19.52 -15.47 32.74
CA SER A 541 -19.85 -14.60 31.60
C SER A 541 -20.01 -13.16 32.08
N LYS A 542 -19.60 -12.20 31.26
CA LYS A 542 -19.76 -10.79 31.57
C LYS A 542 -20.25 -10.04 30.34
N LYS A 543 -21.16 -9.10 30.60
CA LYS A 543 -21.71 -8.24 29.57
C LYS A 543 -20.88 -6.97 29.42
N TYR A 544 -20.52 -6.61 28.18
CA TYR A 544 -19.81 -5.38 27.83
C TYR A 544 -20.61 -4.61 26.77
N GLY A 545 -21.03 -3.41 27.13
CA GLY A 545 -21.92 -2.64 26.28
C GLY A 545 -23.30 -3.27 26.14
N PRO A 546 -24.13 -2.78 25.21
CA PRO A 546 -25.53 -3.21 25.12
C PRO A 546 -25.73 -4.56 24.44
N VAL A 547 -24.78 -5.05 23.64
CA VAL A 547 -25.02 -6.20 22.76
C VAL A 547 -24.08 -7.38 22.98
N PHE A 548 -22.93 -7.21 23.65
CA PHE A 548 -21.94 -8.28 23.78
C PHE A 548 -21.93 -8.94 25.15
N THR A 549 -21.90 -10.26 25.14
CA THR A 549 -21.66 -11.10 26.33
C THR A 549 -20.43 -11.98 26.05
N ILE A 550 -19.46 -11.93 26.92
CA ILE A 550 -18.20 -12.64 26.77
C ILE A 550 -18.17 -13.79 27.76
N ASP A 551 -18.10 -15.02 27.24
CA ASP A 551 -18.00 -16.22 28.03
C ASP A 551 -16.56 -16.64 28.19
N HIS A 552 -16.14 -16.91 29.41
CA HIS A 552 -14.86 -17.53 29.71
C HIS A 552 -14.91 -19.02 29.40
N ILE A 553 -14.12 -19.48 28.45
CA ILE A 553 -14.04 -20.90 28.07
C ILE A 553 -12.90 -21.59 28.81
N SER A 554 -11.68 -21.06 28.73
CA SER A 554 -10.50 -21.61 29.38
C SER A 554 -9.44 -20.55 29.60
N HIS A 555 -8.45 -20.85 30.42
CA HIS A 555 -7.28 -20.00 30.59
C HIS A 555 -6.03 -20.86 30.89
N ASN A 556 -4.87 -20.32 30.58
CA ASN A 556 -3.57 -20.91 30.89
C ASN A 556 -2.61 -19.83 31.35
N HIS A 557 -1.76 -20.20 32.32
CA HIS A 557 -0.71 -19.33 32.84
C HIS A 557 0.65 -19.93 32.51
N TYR A 558 1.46 -19.16 31.81
CA TYR A 558 2.86 -19.50 31.52
C TYR A 558 3.78 -18.48 32.22
N THR A 559 5.07 -18.71 32.18
CA THR A 559 6.01 -17.70 32.64
C THR A 559 5.90 -16.44 31.80
N ASN A 560 5.52 -15.30 32.43
CA ASN A 560 5.37 -13.99 31.81
C ASN A 560 4.24 -13.87 30.73
N ILE A 561 3.42 -14.92 30.56
CA ILE A 561 2.32 -14.92 29.60
C ILE A 561 1.09 -15.54 30.23
N LYS A 562 -0.04 -14.85 30.13
CA LYS A 562 -1.35 -15.39 30.51
C LYS A 562 -2.24 -15.42 29.28
N THR A 563 -3.03 -16.48 29.13
CA THR A 563 -3.93 -16.63 27.99
C THR A 563 -5.33 -16.98 28.45
N TRP A 564 -6.31 -16.52 27.70
CA TRP A 564 -7.72 -16.84 27.88
C TRP A 564 -8.35 -17.14 26.52
N ILE A 565 -9.24 -18.10 26.49
CA ILE A 565 -10.11 -18.35 25.36
C ILE A 565 -11.51 -17.89 25.74
N PHE A 566 -12.10 -17.04 24.91
CA PHE A 566 -13.42 -16.48 25.08
C PHE A 566 -14.34 -16.84 23.93
N ARG A 567 -15.63 -16.89 24.23
CA ARG A 567 -16.67 -16.90 23.22
C ARG A 567 -17.40 -15.57 23.29
N ILE A 568 -17.49 -14.90 22.16
CA ILE A 568 -18.16 -13.61 22.00
C ILE A 568 -19.57 -13.89 21.50
N ASN A 569 -20.59 -13.53 22.29
CA ASN A 569 -21.99 -13.63 21.90
C ASN A 569 -22.51 -12.23 21.64
N LYS A 570 -23.09 -12.02 20.47
CA LYS A 570 -23.72 -10.77 20.07
C LYS A 570 -25.23 -10.93 20.05
N LYS A 571 -25.93 -10.01 20.74
CA LYS A 571 -27.40 -9.93 20.69
C LYS A 571 -27.80 -8.97 19.56
N ILE A 572 -28.70 -9.44 18.68
CA ILE A 572 -29.29 -8.59 17.65
C ILE A 572 -30.41 -7.76 18.30
N VAL A 573 -30.23 -6.44 18.30
CA VAL A 573 -31.18 -5.48 18.92
C VAL A 573 -31.87 -4.59 17.88
N SER A 574 -31.40 -4.59 16.63
CA SER A 574 -31.97 -3.81 15.55
C SER A 574 -33.12 -4.58 14.88
N LEU A 575 -34.26 -3.95 14.81
CA LEU A 575 -35.42 -4.51 14.11
C LEU A 575 -35.11 -4.72 12.62
N THR A 576 -34.36 -3.84 12.01
CA THR A 576 -33.96 -3.94 10.60
C THR A 576 -33.10 -5.18 10.35
N GLU A 577 -32.12 -5.44 11.21
CA GLU A 577 -31.26 -6.63 11.12
C GLU A 577 -32.09 -7.90 11.37
N LEU A 578 -32.98 -7.86 12.33
CA LEU A 578 -33.85 -9.00 12.65
C LEU A 578 -34.77 -9.34 11.48
N MET A 579 -35.40 -8.34 10.87
CA MET A 579 -36.25 -8.51 9.70
C MET A 579 -35.48 -8.96 8.46
N ALA A 580 -34.25 -8.53 8.32
CA ALA A 580 -33.36 -8.96 7.25
C ALA A 580 -32.79 -10.38 7.46
N GLY A 581 -33.13 -11.03 8.57
CA GLY A 581 -32.65 -12.37 8.89
C GLY A 581 -31.15 -12.44 9.17
N VAL A 582 -30.54 -11.33 9.60
CA VAL A 582 -29.13 -11.28 9.95
C VAL A 582 -28.86 -12.20 11.13
N LYS A 583 -27.86 -13.07 10.97
CA LYS A 583 -27.41 -13.97 12.03
C LYS A 583 -26.17 -13.41 12.70
N ALA A 584 -26.10 -13.57 14.01
CA ALA A 584 -24.94 -13.20 14.81
C ALA A 584 -24.36 -14.45 15.49
N PRO A 585 -23.59 -15.28 14.77
CA PRO A 585 -23.04 -16.50 15.35
C PRO A 585 -22.01 -16.16 16.43
N PRO A 586 -21.89 -16.98 17.48
CA PRO A 586 -20.83 -16.83 18.45
C PRO A 586 -19.44 -16.95 17.77
N LYS A 587 -18.49 -16.14 18.22
CA LYS A 587 -17.12 -16.17 17.70
C LYS A 587 -16.14 -16.47 18.83
N THR A 588 -15.13 -17.27 18.54
CA THR A 588 -14.08 -17.63 19.51
C THR A 588 -12.88 -16.74 19.31
N VAL A 589 -12.30 -16.26 20.41
CA VAL A 589 -11.09 -15.43 20.42
C VAL A 589 -10.17 -15.90 21.54
N GLN A 590 -8.86 -15.85 21.30
CA GLN A 590 -7.86 -16.05 22.35
C GLN A 590 -7.18 -14.71 22.66
N LEU A 591 -7.12 -14.39 23.95
CA LEU A 591 -6.41 -13.24 24.47
C LEU A 591 -5.08 -13.69 25.05
N PHE A 592 -4.00 -12.98 24.66
CA PHE A 592 -2.63 -13.25 25.10
C PHE A 592 -2.12 -12.01 25.84
N GLN A 593 -1.84 -12.13 27.12
CA GLN A 593 -1.30 -11.03 27.92
C GLN A 593 0.15 -11.25 28.26
N LEU A 594 1.02 -10.32 27.89
CA LEU A 594 2.41 -10.28 28.33
C LEU A 594 2.49 -9.59 29.69
N THR A 595 3.08 -10.26 30.70
CA THR A 595 3.12 -9.76 32.07
C THR A 595 4.46 -9.17 32.46
N CYS A 596 5.50 -9.27 31.60
CA CYS A 596 6.86 -8.82 31.89
C CYS A 596 7.22 -7.46 31.27
N TRP A 597 6.23 -6.68 30.88
CA TRP A 597 6.47 -5.32 30.38
C TRP A 597 5.86 -4.29 31.35
N PRO A 598 6.62 -3.87 32.38
CA PRO A 598 6.07 -2.98 33.38
C PRO A 598 5.62 -1.62 32.84
N MET A 599 4.64 -1.03 33.49
CA MET A 599 4.17 0.32 33.14
C MET A 599 5.32 1.31 33.24
N GLY A 600 5.44 2.19 32.25
CA GLY A 600 6.51 3.18 32.16
C GLY A 600 7.83 2.67 31.59
N HIS A 601 8.01 1.38 31.42
CA HIS A 601 9.21 0.81 30.80
C HIS A 601 9.09 0.83 29.26
N LYS A 602 10.17 1.20 28.59
CA LYS A 602 10.22 1.25 27.13
C LYS A 602 10.34 -0.12 26.49
N VAL A 603 10.89 -1.07 27.22
CA VAL A 603 11.10 -2.45 26.76
C VAL A 603 10.70 -3.44 27.85
N PRO A 604 10.30 -4.67 27.49
CA PRO A 604 9.98 -5.70 28.48
C PRO A 604 11.24 -6.20 29.18
N THR A 605 11.07 -6.84 30.32
CA THR A 605 12.18 -7.44 31.07
C THR A 605 12.68 -8.75 30.47
N SER A 606 11.86 -9.40 29.66
CA SER A 606 12.22 -10.64 28.97
C SER A 606 11.89 -10.55 27.47
N THR A 607 12.91 -10.43 26.66
CA THR A 607 12.77 -10.48 25.20
C THR A 607 12.28 -11.84 24.73
N ASN A 608 12.77 -12.92 25.37
CA ASN A 608 12.33 -14.27 25.05
C ASN A 608 10.81 -14.46 25.22
N SER A 609 10.25 -13.91 26.28
CA SER A 609 8.80 -14.00 26.53
C SER A 609 7.98 -13.28 25.47
N LEU A 610 8.43 -12.16 24.97
CA LEU A 610 7.74 -11.44 23.89
C LEU A 610 7.80 -12.22 22.57
N VAL A 611 8.94 -12.80 22.24
CA VAL A 611 9.08 -13.64 21.05
C VAL A 611 8.23 -14.92 21.19
N GLU A 612 8.21 -15.52 22.36
CA GLU A 612 7.36 -16.68 22.63
C GLU A 612 5.88 -16.34 22.47
N LEU A 613 5.45 -15.19 22.96
CA LEU A 613 4.09 -14.67 22.76
C LEU A 613 3.77 -14.56 21.26
N MET A 614 4.66 -13.98 20.48
CA MET A 614 4.47 -13.85 19.01
C MET A 614 4.29 -15.21 18.34
N ASN A 615 5.08 -16.21 18.76
CA ASN A 615 4.95 -17.58 18.24
C ASN A 615 3.65 -18.25 18.66
N MET A 616 3.21 -18.05 19.90
CA MET A 616 1.92 -18.56 20.37
C MET A 616 0.75 -17.97 19.58
N VAL A 617 0.78 -16.69 19.33
CA VAL A 617 -0.26 -15.98 18.53
C VAL A 617 -0.30 -16.55 17.12
N GLU A 618 0.84 -16.75 16.48
CA GLU A 618 0.89 -17.30 15.13
C GLU A 618 0.38 -18.74 15.06
N ARG A 619 0.74 -19.59 16.01
CA ARG A 619 0.20 -20.96 16.07
C ARG A 619 -1.31 -20.97 16.23
N TRP A 620 -1.85 -20.07 17.03
CA TRP A 620 -3.31 -19.92 17.18
C TRP A 620 -3.98 -19.46 15.88
N ARG A 621 -3.38 -18.47 15.22
CA ARG A 621 -3.90 -17.95 13.94
C ARG A 621 -3.91 -19.00 12.84
N GLN A 622 -2.95 -19.93 12.83
CA GLN A 622 -2.90 -21.03 11.86
C GLN A 622 -4.08 -21.99 12.01
N ARG A 623 -4.68 -22.08 13.18
CA ARG A 623 -5.86 -22.90 13.47
C ARG A 623 -7.18 -22.16 13.23
N THR A 624 -7.13 -20.91 12.87
CA THR A 624 -8.28 -20.02 12.69
C THR A 624 -8.21 -19.33 11.32
N ASP A 625 -9.16 -18.48 11.00
CA ASP A 625 -9.29 -17.87 9.67
C ASP A 625 -8.39 -16.64 9.43
N TYR A 626 -7.28 -16.48 10.13
CA TYR A 626 -6.32 -15.40 9.92
C TYR A 626 -6.91 -13.98 9.86
N GLY A 627 -7.89 -13.68 10.68
CA GLY A 627 -8.34 -12.31 10.85
C GLY A 627 -7.25 -11.42 11.46
N PRO A 628 -7.45 -10.10 11.49
CA PRO A 628 -6.49 -9.19 12.11
C PRO A 628 -6.21 -9.55 13.57
N VAL A 629 -5.00 -9.24 14.03
CA VAL A 629 -4.65 -9.33 15.44
C VAL A 629 -4.89 -7.97 16.09
N ALA A 630 -5.74 -7.92 17.11
CA ALA A 630 -5.91 -6.73 17.92
C ALA A 630 -4.75 -6.62 18.90
N VAL A 631 -4.00 -5.53 18.85
CA VAL A 631 -2.84 -5.28 19.72
C VAL A 631 -3.18 -4.11 20.63
N VAL A 632 -3.15 -4.36 21.93
CA VAL A 632 -3.57 -3.42 22.97
C VAL A 632 -2.39 -3.05 23.87
N SER A 633 -2.20 -1.78 24.10
CA SER A 633 -1.29 -1.23 25.10
C SER A 633 -2.02 -0.19 25.95
N PRO A 634 -1.41 0.35 27.01
CA PRO A 634 -2.10 1.35 27.85
C PRO A 634 -2.63 2.53 27.08
N ASP A 635 -1.88 2.98 26.09
CA ASP A 635 -2.16 4.21 25.31
C ASP A 635 -2.33 3.97 23.80
N GLY A 636 -2.21 2.72 23.33
CA GLY A 636 -2.29 2.41 21.90
C GLY A 636 -1.17 2.99 21.06
N ARG A 637 0.02 3.17 21.65
CA ARG A 637 1.17 3.86 21.03
C ARG A 637 2.37 2.91 20.90
N SER A 638 3.50 3.29 21.45
CA SER A 638 4.82 2.70 21.28
C SER A 638 4.90 1.18 21.36
N ARG A 639 4.35 0.57 22.41
CA ARG A 639 4.44 -0.90 22.61
C ARG A 639 3.81 -1.66 21.47
N CYS A 640 2.65 -1.19 21.01
CA CYS A 640 1.97 -1.76 19.86
C CYS A 640 2.83 -1.66 18.60
N GLY A 641 3.50 -0.52 18.43
CA GLY A 641 4.40 -0.30 17.30
C GLY A 641 5.58 -1.26 17.28
N VAL A 642 6.20 -1.48 18.45
CA VAL A 642 7.29 -2.45 18.59
C VAL A 642 6.83 -3.85 18.21
N TYR A 643 5.69 -4.28 18.72
CA TYR A 643 5.12 -5.59 18.41
C TYR A 643 4.87 -5.74 16.90
N CYS A 644 4.16 -4.79 16.29
CA CYS A 644 3.79 -4.86 14.88
C CYS A 644 5.02 -4.81 13.96
N ALA A 645 5.94 -3.88 14.20
CA ALA A 645 7.13 -3.71 13.35
C ALA A 645 8.06 -4.93 13.45
N ALA A 646 8.34 -5.40 14.65
CA ALA A 646 9.20 -6.57 14.86
C ALA A 646 8.59 -7.83 14.26
N ASN A 647 7.28 -8.04 14.45
CA ASN A 647 6.60 -9.20 13.89
C ASN A 647 6.57 -9.17 12.36
N ALA A 648 6.37 -8.01 11.76
CA ALA A 648 6.44 -7.84 10.31
C ALA A 648 7.85 -8.16 9.76
N CYS A 649 8.90 -7.70 10.45
CA CYS A 649 10.27 -8.01 10.07
C CYS A 649 10.59 -9.51 10.22
N ILE A 650 10.10 -10.16 11.27
CA ILE A 650 10.22 -11.60 11.45
C ILE A 650 9.55 -12.35 10.28
N GLU A 651 8.40 -11.90 9.83
CA GLU A 651 7.76 -12.47 8.64
C GLU A 651 8.65 -12.32 7.39
N GLN A 652 9.31 -11.18 7.23
CA GLN A 652 10.25 -10.97 6.13
C GLN A 652 11.46 -11.91 6.22
N VAL A 653 11.99 -12.13 7.42
CA VAL A 653 13.07 -13.10 7.66
C VAL A 653 12.63 -14.50 7.24
N ILE A 654 11.46 -14.93 7.65
CA ILE A 654 10.93 -16.27 7.34
C ILE A 654 10.63 -16.42 5.86
N GLN A 655 10.01 -15.41 5.26
CA GLN A 655 9.56 -15.46 3.87
C GLN A 655 10.70 -15.33 2.87
N HIS A 656 11.64 -14.43 3.12
CA HIS A 656 12.67 -14.03 2.16
C HIS A 656 14.10 -14.05 2.69
N GLY A 657 14.31 -14.40 3.96
CA GLY A 657 15.66 -14.40 4.55
C GLY A 657 16.30 -13.02 4.66
N GLU A 658 15.49 -11.98 4.79
CA GLU A 658 15.92 -10.58 4.82
C GLU A 658 15.47 -9.88 6.10
N VAL A 659 16.27 -8.92 6.56
CA VAL A 659 15.96 -8.04 7.68
C VAL A 659 15.82 -6.61 7.17
N ASP A 660 14.71 -5.95 7.53
CA ASP A 660 14.47 -4.55 7.19
C ASP A 660 13.60 -3.88 8.27
N ILE A 661 14.20 -3.60 9.40
CA ILE A 661 13.52 -2.92 10.51
C ILE A 661 13.18 -1.48 10.15
N PHE A 662 14.05 -0.81 9.41
CA PHE A 662 13.82 0.57 9.01
C PHE A 662 12.49 0.72 8.27
N GLN A 663 12.25 -0.08 7.24
CA GLN A 663 11.01 -0.04 6.48
C GLN A 663 9.82 -0.56 7.27
N ALA A 664 10.03 -1.56 8.14
CA ALA A 664 8.95 -2.06 9.00
C ALA A 664 8.44 -0.97 9.96
N VAL A 665 9.33 -0.24 10.62
CA VAL A 665 8.96 0.86 11.52
C VAL A 665 8.35 2.03 10.73
N LYS A 666 8.92 2.37 9.60
CA LYS A 666 8.37 3.41 8.73
C LYS A 666 6.95 3.07 8.28
N THR A 667 6.69 1.82 7.95
CA THR A 667 5.36 1.34 7.54
C THR A 667 4.34 1.45 8.68
N VAL A 668 4.67 1.02 9.89
CA VAL A 668 3.70 1.11 11.00
C VAL A 668 3.41 2.55 11.38
N ARG A 669 4.40 3.44 11.34
CA ARG A 669 4.23 4.84 11.70
C ARG A 669 3.40 5.64 10.71
N ARG A 670 3.24 5.20 9.47
CA ARG A 670 2.35 5.87 8.52
C ARG A 670 0.87 5.74 8.87
N HIS A 671 0.52 4.72 9.66
CA HIS A 671 -0.84 4.50 10.14
C HIS A 671 -1.13 5.27 11.44
N ARG A 672 -0.16 5.33 12.33
CA ARG A 672 -0.20 6.13 13.57
C ARG A 672 1.23 6.62 13.88
N PRO A 673 1.47 7.93 13.83
CA PRO A 673 2.83 8.49 14.01
C PRO A 673 3.49 8.17 15.35
N GLN A 674 2.70 7.84 16.38
CA GLN A 674 3.19 7.53 17.71
C GLN A 674 3.61 6.07 17.90
N LEU A 675 3.52 5.23 16.89
CA LEU A 675 4.02 3.87 16.95
C LEU A 675 5.55 3.89 16.88
N VAL A 676 6.21 3.26 17.82
CA VAL A 676 7.68 3.30 18.01
C VAL A 676 8.15 4.75 18.22
N GLU A 677 7.89 5.32 19.39
CA GLU A 677 8.06 6.75 19.65
C GLU A 677 9.48 7.22 19.90
N ASN A 678 10.40 6.32 20.24
CA ASN A 678 11.77 6.73 20.58
C ASN A 678 12.81 5.76 20.06
N MET A 679 14.05 6.21 20.09
CA MET A 679 15.20 5.48 19.56
C MET A 679 15.48 4.19 20.34
N THR A 680 15.21 4.14 21.66
CA THR A 680 15.37 2.94 22.47
C THR A 680 14.44 1.83 21.99
N GLU A 681 13.21 2.14 21.70
CA GLU A 681 12.22 1.19 21.16
C GLU A 681 12.55 0.78 19.73
N TYR A 682 13.06 1.71 18.93
CA TYR A 682 13.53 1.42 17.58
C TYR A 682 14.67 0.40 17.58
N LYS A 683 15.68 0.65 18.40
CA LYS A 683 16.81 -0.29 18.58
C LYS A 683 16.32 -1.64 19.11
N TYR A 684 15.36 -1.62 20.00
CA TYR A 684 14.80 -2.84 20.58
C TYR A 684 14.11 -3.72 19.51
N CYS A 685 13.53 -3.15 18.49
CA CYS A 685 12.99 -3.93 17.37
C CYS A 685 14.08 -4.79 16.71
N TYR A 686 15.29 -4.26 16.54
CA TYR A 686 16.44 -5.03 16.06
C TYR A 686 16.82 -6.16 17.04
N ASP A 687 16.86 -5.86 18.32
CA ASP A 687 17.21 -6.84 19.36
C ASP A 687 16.19 -8.00 19.40
N LEU A 688 14.92 -7.70 19.23
CA LEU A 688 13.83 -8.67 19.12
C LEU A 688 14.03 -9.63 17.94
N VAL A 689 14.29 -9.09 16.78
CA VAL A 689 14.52 -9.86 15.57
C VAL A 689 15.79 -10.72 15.71
N LEU A 690 16.85 -10.16 16.28
CA LEU A 690 18.09 -10.92 16.57
C LEU A 690 17.79 -12.11 17.49
N HIS A 691 17.04 -11.88 18.56
CA HIS A 691 16.66 -12.96 19.50
C HIS A 691 15.88 -14.07 18.78
N TYR A 692 14.93 -13.71 17.95
CA TYR A 692 14.18 -14.66 17.13
C TYR A 692 15.10 -15.47 16.22
N VAL A 693 16.00 -14.82 15.50
CA VAL A 693 16.92 -15.46 14.55
C VAL A 693 17.84 -16.45 15.27
N LEU A 694 18.40 -16.06 16.43
CA LEU A 694 19.33 -16.89 17.18
C LEU A 694 18.67 -18.09 17.85
N HIS A 695 17.43 -17.97 18.32
CA HIS A 695 16.82 -18.96 19.19
C HIS A 695 15.63 -19.73 18.59
N TYR A 696 14.96 -19.19 17.59
CA TYR A 696 13.71 -19.73 17.06
C TYR A 696 13.73 -20.07 15.56
N LEU A 697 14.50 -19.38 14.77
CA LEU A 697 14.47 -19.52 13.30
C LEU A 697 14.74 -20.96 12.85
N ASN A 698 15.79 -21.60 13.37
CA ASN A 698 16.17 -22.95 12.98
C ASN A 698 15.15 -24.01 13.45
N LYS A 699 14.53 -23.79 14.61
CA LYS A 699 13.49 -24.67 15.12
C LYS A 699 12.26 -24.62 14.22
N ASP A 700 11.80 -23.41 13.89
CA ASP A 700 10.64 -23.20 13.03
C ASP A 700 10.86 -23.74 11.61
N MET A 701 12.08 -23.68 11.11
CA MET A 701 12.43 -24.25 9.80
C MET A 701 12.50 -25.78 9.82
N ASN A 702 12.87 -26.38 10.94
CA ASN A 702 12.94 -27.84 11.09
C ASN A 702 11.55 -28.48 11.29
N GLU A 703 10.63 -27.79 11.94
CA GLU A 703 9.25 -28.26 12.10
C GLU A 703 8.47 -28.25 10.79
N LYS A 704 8.99 -27.57 9.77
CA LYS A 704 8.37 -27.46 8.45
C LYS A 704 8.92 -28.47 7.42
N LYS A 705 9.99 -29.19 7.74
CA LYS A 705 10.49 -30.30 6.94
C LYS A 705 9.80 -31.62 7.33
#